data_7fdbe008490e21a5014626670760f94b
#
_entry.id   7fdbe008490e21a5014626670760f94b
#
_cell.length_a   1.000
_cell.length_b   1.000
_cell.length_c   1.000
_cell.angle_alpha   90.00
_cell.angle_beta   90.00
_cell.angle_gamma   90.00
#
_symmetry.space_group_name_H-M   'P 1'
#
loop_
_entity.id
_entity.type
_entity.pdbx_description
1 polymer ?
#
loop_
_entity_poly.entity_id
_entity_poly.type
_entity_poly.pdbx_seq_one_letter_code
_entity_poly.pdbx_strand_id
1 'polypeptide(L)'
;MKKMTLALVALLMTTIAMAQINPQAPMQKDPSVRYGKLDNGLTYYIKHNEKPADRAEYYLFTNVGAIQESPAQDGLAHFLEHMALNGTKNLPGKMMLDYFQSIGAEFGRNINASTGVEQTMYMLNNIPTIREGIVDTSLLILHDYSGFVTNDPAEVDKERGVIVEEWRTRRNAQWRMMEQTWGYLYKDSKYATTNIIGTKEGLETFPAEELQAFYQTWYRPDLQAVAIVGDIDVDVIESKLKALFADIPARENATPKTVHKIPENVEPIVGIITDPEARGTDLSLYVKSEPLPMEYRAYGMGYFVNLIQDIINAILRERLTDIARQADAPFLSAEMGFYSVNSVMDAFVIGASTKDGESLKGFDAVVKEFEKAKRFGFTAAELDRVKANMIARAERATANADSRNNADFINGFYGDFFQGWPYMDPAYEEAQLKGYLQILNVDQINSILPQMSFDKNLVFLYNAPEKEGLTHPNEAQILDCFQTALKADIQANVEEEIAKELVDAKKLKGSKVKKSQAGPFNSTVWTLKNGIKIYVRPSDVNKEEVLFSLNVKGGKSLATDEEVASVDDNMLALYNNLSGVSSFPQGTLQKMLSGKIVGVSPTISSVYHGVNASCNPKELETMLQLVYLSVCDARFVEEELAPAMAQLNAVVPNIETQPNFAMQKAFIDAAYNKNPRMELISSDKLTRMSFKHLENFYRRIYSNMAGAEVVITGNVDLETLKPLVEKYIGSLPVSKKALNYIDHN
;
A
#
# COMPACT_ATOMS: atom_id res chain seq x y z
N MET A 1 18.26 18.42 -10.31
CA MET A 1 18.19 17.60 -9.09
C MET A 1 19.51 17.48 -8.30
N LYS A 2 20.72 17.32 -8.89
CA LYS A 2 21.99 17.47 -8.10
C LYS A 2 22.04 18.78 -7.27
N LYS A 3 21.53 19.88 -7.81
CA LYS A 3 21.38 21.15 -7.07
C LYS A 3 20.37 21.06 -5.93
N MET A 4 19.31 20.26 -6.08
CA MET A 4 18.27 20.06 -5.07
C MET A 4 18.79 19.19 -3.92
N THR A 5 19.49 18.09 -4.21
CA THR A 5 20.15 17.29 -3.18
C THR A 5 21.21 18.13 -2.43
N LEU A 6 21.99 18.94 -3.14
CA LEU A 6 22.93 19.89 -2.55
C LEU A 6 22.23 20.97 -1.71
N ALA A 7 21.06 21.43 -2.11
CA ALA A 7 20.26 22.39 -1.34
C ALA A 7 19.66 21.78 -0.08
N LEU A 8 19.19 20.53 -0.16
CA LEU A 8 18.74 19.76 1.00
C LEU A 8 19.88 19.58 2.01
N VAL A 9 21.09 19.27 1.52
CA VAL A 9 22.29 19.17 2.34
C VAL A 9 22.69 20.53 2.92
N ALA A 10 22.64 21.62 2.14
CA ALA A 10 22.94 22.97 2.60
C ALA A 10 21.92 23.48 3.63
N LEU A 11 20.63 23.13 3.45
CA LEU A 11 19.56 23.43 4.39
C LEU A 11 19.82 22.75 5.73
N LEU A 12 20.22 21.48 5.71
CA LEU A 12 20.60 20.74 6.90
C LEU A 12 21.76 21.41 7.64
N MET A 13 22.78 21.88 6.92
CA MET A 13 23.95 22.54 7.52
C MET A 13 23.61 23.85 8.24
N THR A 14 22.57 24.56 7.81
CA THR A 14 22.16 25.82 8.46
C THR A 14 21.29 25.59 9.69
N THR A 15 20.59 24.45 9.79
CA THR A 15 19.70 24.11 10.91
C THR A 15 20.39 23.39 12.07
N ILE A 16 21.53 22.74 11.82
CA ILE A 16 22.30 21.96 12.82
C ILE A 16 22.80 22.83 13.99
N ALA A 17 23.01 24.11 13.80
CA ALA A 17 23.53 24.98 14.86
C ALA A 17 22.59 25.10 16.10
N MET A 18 21.37 24.60 16.03
CA MET A 18 20.35 24.73 17.09
C MET A 18 19.84 23.40 17.68
N ALA A 19 20.21 22.24 17.12
CA ALA A 19 19.70 20.94 17.60
C ALA A 19 20.80 19.93 17.89
N GLN A 20 20.59 19.06 18.87
CA GLN A 20 21.50 17.94 19.21
C GLN A 20 21.55 16.82 18.14
N ILE A 21 21.02 17.05 16.94
CA ILE A 21 20.95 16.08 15.86
C ILE A 21 22.22 16.19 15.02
N ASN A 22 22.93 15.06 14.87
CA ASN A 22 24.09 14.95 14.00
C ASN A 22 23.73 14.21 12.70
N PRO A 23 23.53 14.91 11.57
CA PRO A 23 23.16 14.26 10.32
C PRO A 23 24.29 13.42 9.70
N GLN A 24 25.51 13.58 10.16
CA GLN A 24 26.65 12.74 9.76
C GLN A 24 26.79 11.49 10.63
N ALA A 25 26.00 11.36 11.69
CA ALA A 25 25.97 10.14 12.49
C ALA A 25 25.22 9.02 11.75
N PRO A 26 25.70 7.78 11.81
CA PRO A 26 24.94 6.65 11.33
C PRO A 26 23.66 6.48 12.18
N MET A 27 22.56 6.17 11.51
CA MET A 27 21.31 5.81 12.18
C MET A 27 21.49 4.46 12.87
N GLN A 28 20.98 4.34 14.09
CA GLN A 28 21.12 3.13 14.89
C GLN A 28 20.15 2.05 14.39
N LYS A 29 20.70 0.89 14.07
CA LYS A 29 19.87 -0.30 13.79
C LYS A 29 19.23 -0.81 15.08
N ASP A 30 18.08 -1.49 14.94
CA ASP A 30 17.37 -2.10 16.08
C ASP A 30 18.29 -3.10 16.81
N PRO A 31 18.67 -2.84 18.09
CA PRO A 31 19.58 -3.70 18.84
C PRO A 31 18.98 -5.07 19.18
N SER A 32 17.67 -5.23 19.06
CA SER A 32 16.98 -6.50 19.30
C SER A 32 17.09 -7.47 18.13
N VAL A 33 17.64 -7.01 16.99
CA VAL A 33 17.94 -7.86 15.82
C VAL A 33 19.40 -8.29 15.87
N ARG A 34 19.67 -9.56 15.70
CA ARG A 34 21.01 -10.09 15.52
C ARG A 34 21.43 -9.91 14.06
N TYR A 35 22.34 -8.96 13.83
CA TYR A 35 22.95 -8.71 12.54
C TYR A 35 24.33 -9.33 12.45
N GLY A 36 24.68 -9.88 11.30
CA GLY A 36 26.01 -10.38 11.07
C GLY A 36 26.34 -10.58 9.60
N LYS A 37 27.62 -10.83 9.38
CA LYS A 37 28.17 -11.22 8.08
C LYS A 37 29.12 -12.37 8.30
N LEU A 38 28.95 -13.47 7.54
CA LEU A 38 29.82 -14.62 7.59
C LEU A 38 31.14 -14.32 6.84
N ASP A 39 32.19 -15.12 7.10
CA ASP A 39 33.48 -14.98 6.44
C ASP A 39 33.40 -15.13 4.91
N ASN A 40 32.42 -15.91 4.41
CA ASN A 40 32.14 -16.07 2.99
C ASN A 40 31.37 -14.89 2.37
N GLY A 41 30.96 -13.91 3.17
CA GLY A 41 30.26 -12.71 2.71
C GLY A 41 28.75 -12.71 2.88
N LEU A 42 28.12 -13.82 3.31
CA LEU A 42 26.68 -13.90 3.54
C LEU A 42 26.26 -12.99 4.70
N THR A 43 25.28 -12.13 4.45
CA THR A 43 24.63 -11.30 5.49
C THR A 43 23.52 -12.10 6.18
N TYR A 44 23.26 -11.85 7.48
CA TYR A 44 22.11 -12.43 8.14
C TYR A 44 21.42 -11.49 9.12
N TYR A 45 20.11 -11.72 9.28
CA TYR A 45 19.21 -11.03 10.19
C TYR A 45 18.44 -12.08 10.96
N ILE A 46 18.53 -12.09 12.29
CA ILE A 46 17.79 -13.02 13.13
C ILE A 46 17.07 -12.25 14.23
N LYS A 47 15.76 -12.47 14.36
CA LYS A 47 14.92 -11.78 15.33
C LYS A 47 13.99 -12.76 16.02
N HIS A 48 14.05 -12.78 17.35
CA HIS A 48 13.00 -13.45 18.15
C HIS A 48 11.73 -12.63 18.14
N ASN A 49 10.58 -13.25 17.82
CA ASN A 49 9.24 -12.69 17.94
C ASN A 49 8.21 -13.81 18.02
N GLU A 50 7.28 -13.73 18.97
CA GLU A 50 6.29 -14.77 19.28
C GLU A 50 4.90 -14.49 18.65
N LYS A 51 4.85 -13.79 17.53
CA LYS A 51 3.57 -13.42 16.91
C LYS A 51 3.54 -13.72 15.42
N PRO A 52 2.90 -14.84 15.07
CA PRO A 52 2.28 -15.84 15.95
C PRO A 52 3.31 -16.72 16.67
N ALA A 53 2.95 -17.21 17.87
CA ALA A 53 3.75 -18.17 18.61
C ALA A 53 3.93 -19.49 17.83
N ASP A 54 4.99 -20.23 18.11
CA ASP A 54 5.34 -21.50 17.45
C ASP A 54 5.49 -21.39 15.93
N ARG A 55 5.83 -20.21 15.40
CA ARG A 55 5.97 -19.94 13.96
C ARG A 55 7.20 -19.08 13.66
N ALA A 56 7.75 -19.24 12.45
CA ALA A 56 8.80 -18.38 11.95
C ALA A 56 8.70 -18.15 10.44
N GLU A 57 9.29 -17.04 10.01
CA GLU A 57 9.55 -16.64 8.63
C GLU A 57 11.03 -16.91 8.32
N TYR A 58 11.31 -17.52 7.15
CA TYR A 58 12.68 -17.79 6.67
C TYR A 58 12.79 -17.26 5.25
N TYR A 59 13.71 -16.35 5.02
CA TYR A 59 13.92 -15.71 3.72
C TYR A 59 15.37 -15.82 3.27
N LEU A 60 15.56 -16.09 1.99
CA LEU A 60 16.83 -15.88 1.32
C LEU A 60 16.64 -14.72 0.33
N PHE A 61 17.30 -13.60 0.61
CA PHE A 61 17.41 -12.46 -0.29
C PHE A 61 18.60 -12.65 -1.20
N THR A 62 18.42 -12.55 -2.51
CA THR A 62 19.50 -12.62 -3.49
C THR A 62 19.50 -11.33 -4.30
N ASN A 63 20.55 -10.54 -4.17
CA ASN A 63 20.71 -9.25 -4.87
C ASN A 63 21.14 -9.47 -6.33
N VAL A 64 20.37 -10.31 -7.02
CA VAL A 64 20.51 -10.72 -8.43
C VAL A 64 19.11 -10.92 -8.99
N GLY A 65 18.86 -10.40 -10.18
CA GLY A 65 17.62 -10.57 -10.92
C GLY A 65 17.88 -10.59 -12.43
N ALA A 66 16.86 -10.41 -13.23
CA ALA A 66 16.94 -10.47 -14.67
C ALA A 66 17.94 -9.49 -15.30
N ILE A 67 18.24 -8.37 -14.64
CA ILE A 67 19.20 -7.36 -15.13
C ILE A 67 20.64 -7.90 -15.23
N GLN A 68 20.99 -8.99 -14.54
CA GLN A 68 22.29 -9.63 -14.60
C GLN A 68 22.43 -10.61 -15.75
N GLU A 69 21.36 -11.01 -16.42
CA GLU A 69 21.36 -11.96 -17.52
C GLU A 69 22.15 -11.43 -18.73
N SER A 70 22.88 -12.32 -19.41
CA SER A 70 23.39 -12.07 -20.74
C SER A 70 22.29 -12.25 -21.80
N PRO A 71 22.46 -11.83 -23.04
CA PRO A 71 21.47 -12.09 -24.09
C PRO A 71 21.13 -13.56 -24.33
N ALA A 72 22.05 -14.49 -23.99
CA ALA A 72 21.80 -15.92 -24.07
C ALA A 72 21.05 -16.47 -22.84
N GLN A 73 20.85 -15.65 -21.82
CA GLN A 73 20.27 -16.01 -20.53
C GLN A 73 18.92 -15.33 -20.29
N ASP A 74 18.24 -14.85 -21.33
CA ASP A 74 16.98 -14.12 -21.24
C ASP A 74 15.89 -14.96 -20.54
N GLY A 75 15.44 -14.52 -19.35
CA GLY A 75 14.47 -15.17 -18.48
C GLY A 75 15.06 -16.24 -17.54
N LEU A 76 16.37 -16.44 -17.49
CA LEU A 76 16.97 -17.52 -16.70
C LEU A 76 17.03 -17.20 -15.20
N ALA A 77 16.97 -15.95 -14.78
CA ALA A 77 16.82 -15.60 -13.36
C ALA A 77 15.49 -16.13 -12.80
N HIS A 78 14.40 -15.98 -13.54
CA HIS A 78 13.08 -16.49 -13.20
C HIS A 78 13.03 -18.04 -13.36
N PHE A 79 13.63 -18.56 -14.42
CA PHE A 79 13.72 -20.00 -14.61
C PHE A 79 14.46 -20.69 -13.44
N LEU A 80 15.53 -20.08 -12.96
CA LEU A 80 16.29 -20.58 -11.79
C LEU A 80 15.45 -20.59 -10.51
N GLU A 81 14.57 -19.60 -10.34
CA GLU A 81 13.61 -19.57 -9.24
C GLU A 81 12.75 -20.84 -9.22
N HIS A 82 12.19 -21.26 -10.36
CA HIS A 82 11.45 -22.49 -10.52
C HIS A 82 12.32 -23.73 -10.22
N MET A 83 13.54 -23.75 -10.73
CA MET A 83 14.44 -24.88 -10.53
C MET A 83 14.87 -25.07 -9.08
N ALA A 84 14.93 -23.99 -8.28
CA ALA A 84 15.19 -24.10 -6.85
C ALA A 84 14.09 -24.92 -6.12
N LEU A 85 12.86 -24.87 -6.64
CA LEU A 85 11.73 -25.65 -6.12
C LEU A 85 11.69 -27.09 -6.65
N ASN A 86 12.40 -27.36 -7.77
CA ASN A 86 12.42 -28.65 -8.46
C ASN A 86 13.55 -29.58 -8.03
N GLY A 87 14.41 -29.15 -7.12
CA GLY A 87 15.40 -30.05 -6.50
C GLY A 87 16.74 -29.39 -6.21
N THR A 88 17.26 -29.78 -5.08
CA THR A 88 18.57 -29.38 -4.59
C THR A 88 19.42 -30.63 -4.25
N LYS A 89 20.69 -30.40 -3.91
CA LYS A 89 21.61 -31.47 -3.52
C LYS A 89 21.08 -32.37 -2.39
N ASN A 90 20.52 -31.72 -1.35
CA ASN A 90 20.07 -32.45 -0.15
C ASN A 90 18.58 -32.83 -0.22
N LEU A 91 17.81 -32.20 -1.08
CA LEU A 91 16.37 -32.37 -1.25
C LEU A 91 16.03 -32.56 -2.75
N PRO A 92 16.39 -33.70 -3.35
CA PRO A 92 16.20 -33.93 -4.77
C PRO A 92 14.72 -34.04 -5.15
N GLY A 93 14.37 -33.51 -6.33
CA GLY A 93 13.04 -33.59 -6.90
C GLY A 93 12.02 -32.89 -6.01
N LYS A 94 10.90 -33.54 -5.71
CA LYS A 94 9.80 -32.95 -4.93
C LYS A 94 9.93 -33.15 -3.41
N MET A 95 11.03 -33.66 -2.92
CA MET A 95 11.19 -33.96 -1.47
C MET A 95 10.90 -32.78 -0.57
N MET A 96 11.28 -31.58 -0.98
CA MET A 96 11.00 -30.36 -0.21
C MET A 96 9.50 -30.09 -0.12
N LEU A 97 8.79 -30.14 -1.24
CA LEU A 97 7.34 -29.90 -1.28
C LEU A 97 6.59 -30.98 -0.48
N ASP A 98 6.97 -32.25 -0.64
CA ASP A 98 6.38 -33.38 0.11
C ASP A 98 6.62 -33.23 1.62
N TYR A 99 7.81 -32.78 2.01
CA TYR A 99 8.12 -32.51 3.41
C TYR A 99 7.22 -31.41 3.99
N PHE A 100 7.11 -30.27 3.31
CA PHE A 100 6.29 -29.16 3.78
C PHE A 100 4.81 -29.52 3.83
N GLN A 101 4.30 -30.25 2.85
CA GLN A 101 2.93 -30.75 2.88
C GLN A 101 2.70 -31.67 4.10
N SER A 102 3.68 -32.49 4.46
CA SER A 102 3.60 -33.37 5.63
C SER A 102 3.47 -32.66 6.97
N ILE A 103 3.88 -31.40 7.03
CA ILE A 103 3.77 -30.53 8.23
C ILE A 103 2.66 -29.49 8.11
N GLY A 104 1.82 -29.58 7.06
CA GLY A 104 0.68 -28.71 6.85
C GLY A 104 1.01 -27.33 6.23
N ALA A 105 2.18 -27.20 5.61
CA ALA A 105 2.53 -26.03 4.82
C ALA A 105 2.18 -26.23 3.34
N GLU A 106 1.70 -25.20 2.68
CA GLU A 106 1.18 -25.23 1.32
C GLU A 106 2.02 -24.39 0.37
N PHE A 107 2.24 -24.89 -0.85
CA PHE A 107 2.86 -24.11 -1.92
C PHE A 107 1.99 -22.91 -2.31
N GLY A 108 2.62 -21.78 -2.59
CA GLY A 108 1.95 -20.52 -2.91
C GLY A 108 1.49 -19.72 -1.67
N ARG A 109 1.22 -20.39 -0.55
CA ARG A 109 0.86 -19.74 0.72
C ARG A 109 2.04 -19.65 1.69
N ASN A 110 2.66 -20.78 1.98
CA ASN A 110 3.76 -20.87 2.94
C ASN A 110 5.12 -20.94 2.26
N ILE A 111 5.20 -21.54 1.07
CA ILE A 111 6.40 -21.64 0.26
C ILE A 111 6.17 -20.84 -0.99
N ASN A 112 7.01 -19.83 -1.21
CA ASN A 112 6.91 -18.99 -2.38
C ASN A 112 8.30 -18.47 -2.77
N ALA A 113 8.41 -17.95 -3.99
CA ALA A 113 9.57 -17.23 -4.45
C ALA A 113 9.14 -16.10 -5.39
N SER A 114 10.02 -15.17 -5.67
CA SER A 114 9.76 -14.09 -6.61
C SER A 114 11.04 -13.60 -7.24
N THR A 115 11.01 -13.42 -8.55
CA THR A 115 12.09 -12.80 -9.33
C THR A 115 11.66 -11.45 -9.85
N GLY A 116 12.50 -10.46 -9.63
CA GLY A 116 12.37 -9.12 -10.17
C GLY A 116 13.51 -8.78 -11.13
N VAL A 117 13.52 -7.52 -11.57
CA VAL A 117 14.61 -7.02 -12.43
C VAL A 117 15.96 -7.07 -11.72
N GLU A 118 16.00 -6.69 -10.43
CA GLU A 118 17.26 -6.49 -9.69
C GLU A 118 17.53 -7.55 -8.61
N GLN A 119 16.55 -8.38 -8.25
CA GLN A 119 16.61 -9.26 -7.10
C GLN A 119 15.74 -10.51 -7.25
N THR A 120 16.09 -11.54 -6.50
CA THR A 120 15.30 -12.77 -6.33
C THR A 120 15.14 -13.05 -4.85
N MET A 121 13.96 -13.49 -4.42
CA MET A 121 13.68 -13.83 -3.03
C MET A 121 13.04 -15.21 -2.95
N TYR A 122 13.47 -16.00 -1.97
CA TYR A 122 12.85 -17.26 -1.59
C TYR A 122 12.27 -17.13 -0.19
N MET A 123 11.06 -17.61 0.00
CA MET A 123 10.24 -17.33 1.17
C MET A 123 9.62 -18.60 1.73
N LEU A 124 9.84 -18.84 3.02
CA LEU A 124 9.15 -19.85 3.79
C LEU A 124 8.38 -19.12 4.89
N ASN A 125 7.07 -18.94 4.67
CA ASN A 125 6.21 -18.10 5.49
C ASN A 125 5.44 -18.90 6.52
N ASN A 126 5.39 -18.40 7.75
CA ASN A 126 4.57 -18.97 8.83
C ASN A 126 4.84 -20.46 9.07
N ILE A 127 6.10 -20.88 9.03
CA ILE A 127 6.53 -22.26 9.21
C ILE A 127 6.50 -22.61 10.71
N PRO A 128 5.99 -23.82 11.10
CA PRO A 128 6.01 -24.27 12.48
C PRO A 128 7.42 -24.38 13.06
N THR A 129 7.60 -23.97 14.33
CA THR A 129 8.85 -24.10 15.08
C THR A 129 8.77 -25.16 16.21
N ILE A 130 7.66 -25.86 16.30
CA ILE A 130 7.32 -26.82 17.37
C ILE A 130 8.24 -28.04 17.46
N ARG A 131 9.09 -28.30 16.47
CA ARG A 131 10.07 -29.38 16.41
C ARG A 131 11.37 -28.89 15.78
N GLU A 132 12.50 -29.19 16.38
CA GLU A 132 13.83 -28.80 15.90
C GLU A 132 14.07 -29.22 14.44
N GLY A 133 13.68 -30.42 14.04
CA GLY A 133 13.83 -30.89 12.67
C GLY A 133 13.11 -30.07 11.61
N ILE A 134 12.05 -29.30 11.97
CA ILE A 134 11.40 -28.38 11.03
C ILE A 134 12.29 -27.15 10.81
N VAL A 135 12.83 -26.59 11.89
CA VAL A 135 13.75 -25.46 11.86
C VAL A 135 15.01 -25.81 11.07
N ASP A 136 15.61 -26.98 11.35
CA ASP A 136 16.80 -27.46 10.65
C ASP A 136 16.56 -27.65 9.16
N THR A 137 15.42 -28.23 8.78
CA THR A 137 15.06 -28.42 7.38
C THR A 137 14.82 -27.07 6.68
N SER A 138 14.18 -26.11 7.36
CA SER A 138 13.98 -24.78 6.80
C SER A 138 15.31 -24.07 6.55
N LEU A 139 16.26 -24.15 7.48
CA LEU A 139 17.61 -23.63 7.28
C LEU A 139 18.35 -24.34 6.13
N LEU A 140 18.24 -25.67 6.04
CA LEU A 140 18.85 -26.46 4.99
C LEU A 140 18.30 -26.07 3.60
N ILE A 141 17.03 -25.76 3.49
CA ILE A 141 16.42 -25.31 2.24
C ILE A 141 17.03 -23.97 1.80
N LEU A 142 17.11 -22.98 2.69
CA LEU A 142 17.74 -21.70 2.35
C LEU A 142 19.23 -21.86 1.97
N HIS A 143 19.94 -22.75 2.67
CA HIS A 143 21.30 -23.10 2.36
C HIS A 143 21.43 -23.71 0.96
N ASP A 144 20.55 -24.66 0.63
CA ASP A 144 20.56 -25.32 -0.66
C ASP A 144 20.18 -24.38 -1.80
N TYR A 145 19.23 -23.47 -1.58
CA TYR A 145 18.93 -22.42 -2.54
C TYR A 145 20.13 -21.50 -2.79
N SER A 146 20.87 -21.18 -1.74
CA SER A 146 22.05 -20.31 -1.83
C SER A 146 23.17 -20.90 -2.68
N GLY A 147 23.47 -22.20 -2.54
CA GLY A 147 24.66 -22.78 -3.15
C GLY A 147 24.51 -24.15 -3.83
N PHE A 148 23.34 -24.82 -3.75
CA PHE A 148 23.22 -26.24 -4.07
C PHE A 148 21.96 -26.62 -4.88
N VAL A 149 21.40 -25.70 -5.67
CA VAL A 149 20.37 -26.01 -6.67
C VAL A 149 20.99 -26.89 -7.75
N THR A 150 20.36 -28.02 -8.07
CA THR A 150 20.98 -29.04 -8.96
C THR A 150 20.89 -28.63 -10.42
N ASN A 151 19.83 -27.91 -10.85
CA ASN A 151 19.58 -27.58 -12.25
C ASN A 151 19.71 -28.78 -13.18
N ASP A 152 19.13 -29.95 -12.77
CA ASP A 152 19.18 -31.19 -13.56
C ASP A 152 18.59 -30.92 -14.96
N PRO A 153 19.32 -31.23 -16.07
CA PRO A 153 18.85 -30.98 -17.42
C PRO A 153 17.49 -31.62 -17.76
N ALA A 154 17.20 -32.79 -17.20
CA ALA A 154 15.91 -33.45 -17.42
C ALA A 154 14.75 -32.75 -16.71
N GLU A 155 15.00 -32.17 -15.54
CA GLU A 155 14.01 -31.34 -14.84
C GLU A 155 13.88 -29.96 -15.50
N VAL A 156 14.97 -29.36 -16.01
CA VAL A 156 14.95 -28.13 -16.81
C VAL A 156 14.03 -28.31 -18.01
N ASP A 157 14.18 -29.42 -18.77
CA ASP A 157 13.36 -29.67 -19.97
C ASP A 157 11.87 -29.87 -19.63
N LYS A 158 11.54 -30.44 -18.49
CA LYS A 158 10.15 -30.55 -18.02
C LYS A 158 9.57 -29.19 -17.63
N GLU A 159 10.36 -28.33 -17.00
CA GLU A 159 9.92 -27.04 -16.50
C GLU A 159 9.69 -25.99 -17.62
N ARG A 160 10.35 -26.15 -18.78
CA ARG A 160 10.15 -25.25 -19.96
C ARG A 160 8.67 -25.05 -20.28
N GLY A 161 7.91 -26.16 -20.33
CA GLY A 161 6.47 -26.09 -20.64
C GLY A 161 5.66 -25.35 -19.61
N VAL A 162 6.03 -25.45 -18.32
CA VAL A 162 5.38 -24.73 -17.22
C VAL A 162 5.59 -23.23 -17.34
N ILE A 163 6.83 -22.79 -17.57
CA ILE A 163 7.19 -21.38 -17.66
C ILE A 163 6.64 -20.74 -18.97
N VAL A 164 6.65 -21.48 -20.08
CA VAL A 164 6.02 -21.02 -21.32
C VAL A 164 4.52 -20.82 -21.16
N GLU A 165 3.83 -21.68 -20.40
CA GLU A 165 2.42 -21.50 -20.10
C GLU A 165 2.19 -20.30 -19.17
N GLU A 166 3.06 -20.07 -18.20
CA GLU A 166 3.04 -18.88 -17.38
C GLU A 166 3.29 -17.61 -18.22
N TRP A 167 4.28 -17.61 -19.10
CA TRP A 167 4.52 -16.55 -20.06
C TRP A 167 3.26 -16.21 -20.88
N ARG A 168 2.55 -17.24 -21.36
CA ARG A 168 1.31 -17.07 -22.12
C ARG A 168 0.20 -16.42 -21.31
N THR A 169 0.03 -16.85 -20.05
CA THR A 169 -1.06 -16.37 -19.18
C THR A 169 -0.81 -14.98 -18.60
N ARG A 170 0.45 -14.58 -18.44
CA ARG A 170 0.83 -13.24 -17.95
C ARG A 170 0.71 -12.15 -19.02
N ARG A 171 0.64 -12.46 -20.31
CA ARG A 171 0.56 -11.46 -21.40
C ARG A 171 -0.81 -10.79 -21.53
N ASN A 172 -1.35 -10.26 -20.45
CA ASN A 172 -2.51 -9.36 -20.44
C ASN A 172 -2.13 -7.92 -20.85
N ALA A 173 -3.12 -7.04 -20.99
CA ALA A 173 -2.89 -5.64 -21.38
C ALA A 173 -1.88 -4.93 -20.47
N GLN A 174 -1.99 -5.13 -19.15
CA GLN A 174 -1.10 -4.49 -18.17
C GLN A 174 0.37 -4.86 -18.45
N TRP A 175 0.65 -6.13 -18.74
CA TRP A 175 2.01 -6.58 -19.06
C TRP A 175 2.50 -5.99 -20.38
N ARG A 176 1.68 -6.05 -21.45
CA ARG A 176 2.05 -5.51 -22.77
C ARG A 176 2.33 -4.01 -22.74
N MET A 177 1.53 -3.25 -21.99
CA MET A 177 1.72 -1.81 -21.80
C MET A 177 2.95 -1.50 -20.92
N MET A 178 3.20 -2.31 -19.89
CA MET A 178 4.38 -2.16 -19.02
C MET A 178 5.69 -2.36 -19.80
N GLU A 179 5.79 -3.37 -20.67
CA GLU A 179 6.95 -3.59 -21.54
C GLU A 179 7.22 -2.37 -22.44
N GLN A 180 6.17 -1.79 -23.02
CA GLN A 180 6.29 -0.58 -23.83
C GLN A 180 6.70 0.64 -22.96
N THR A 181 6.11 0.79 -21.78
CA THR A 181 6.47 1.84 -20.81
C THR A 181 7.96 1.79 -20.46
N TRP A 182 8.50 0.61 -20.19
CA TRP A 182 9.93 0.44 -19.89
C TRP A 182 10.81 0.83 -21.08
N GLY A 183 10.38 0.55 -22.31
CA GLY A 183 11.09 0.96 -23.53
C GLY A 183 11.28 2.48 -23.63
N TYR A 184 10.30 3.27 -23.19
CA TYR A 184 10.40 4.73 -23.15
C TYR A 184 11.09 5.25 -21.90
N LEU A 185 10.67 4.77 -20.72
CA LEU A 185 11.14 5.28 -19.43
C LEU A 185 12.64 5.01 -19.20
N TYR A 186 13.10 3.84 -19.64
CA TYR A 186 14.48 3.38 -19.48
C TYR A 186 15.26 3.38 -20.80
N LYS A 187 14.80 4.16 -21.77
CA LYS A 187 15.37 4.21 -23.13
C LYS A 187 16.89 4.20 -23.11
N ASP A 188 17.49 3.45 -24.04
CA ASP A 188 18.93 3.29 -24.23
C ASP A 188 19.68 2.68 -23.01
N SER A 189 18.96 1.97 -22.15
CA SER A 189 19.54 1.21 -21.03
C SER A 189 19.16 -0.27 -21.11
N LYS A 190 19.86 -1.10 -20.35
CA LYS A 190 19.52 -2.51 -20.22
C LYS A 190 18.13 -2.72 -19.60
N TYR A 191 17.66 -1.83 -18.72
CA TYR A 191 16.31 -1.89 -18.15
C TYR A 191 15.19 -1.83 -19.19
N ALA A 192 15.43 -1.13 -20.31
CA ALA A 192 14.43 -1.02 -21.37
C ALA A 192 14.16 -2.34 -22.12
N THR A 193 15.12 -3.26 -22.07
CA THR A 193 15.06 -4.53 -22.79
C THR A 193 15.06 -5.75 -21.88
N THR A 194 15.18 -5.57 -20.56
CA THR A 194 15.15 -6.68 -19.61
C THR A 194 13.71 -7.19 -19.45
N ASN A 195 13.52 -8.47 -19.74
CA ASN A 195 12.25 -9.16 -19.52
C ASN A 195 12.43 -10.19 -18.40
N ILE A 196 11.66 -10.09 -17.32
CA ILE A 196 11.80 -10.96 -16.13
C ILE A 196 11.54 -12.43 -16.48
N ILE A 197 10.51 -12.68 -17.28
CA ILE A 197 10.13 -14.05 -17.66
C ILE A 197 10.85 -14.54 -18.94
N GLY A 198 11.51 -13.63 -19.66
CA GLY A 198 12.15 -13.93 -20.93
C GLY A 198 11.21 -13.98 -22.14
N THR A 199 11.76 -14.32 -23.29
CA THR A 199 11.02 -14.54 -24.53
C THR A 199 10.62 -16.02 -24.64
N LYS A 200 9.50 -16.29 -25.33
CA LYS A 200 9.05 -17.65 -25.58
C LYS A 200 10.13 -18.49 -26.28
N GLU A 201 10.75 -17.93 -27.32
CA GLU A 201 11.80 -18.61 -28.09
C GLU A 201 13.03 -18.91 -27.19
N GLY A 202 13.46 -17.94 -26.38
CA GLY A 202 14.54 -18.12 -25.41
C GLY A 202 14.24 -19.27 -24.44
N LEU A 203 13.07 -19.27 -23.82
CA LEU A 203 12.63 -20.28 -22.87
C LEU A 203 12.56 -21.69 -23.45
N GLU A 204 12.15 -21.82 -24.72
CA GLU A 204 12.04 -23.11 -25.41
C GLU A 204 13.42 -23.68 -25.84
N THR A 205 14.44 -22.83 -26.03
CA THR A 205 15.66 -23.23 -26.74
C THR A 205 16.97 -23.04 -25.98
N PHE A 206 17.01 -22.32 -24.84
CA PHE A 206 18.27 -22.09 -24.15
C PHE A 206 18.96 -23.41 -23.74
N PRO A 207 20.30 -23.52 -23.84
CA PRO A 207 21.05 -24.67 -23.32
C PRO A 207 21.02 -24.72 -21.80
N ALA A 208 20.81 -25.89 -21.20
CA ALA A 208 20.76 -26.03 -19.74
C ALA A 208 22.04 -25.55 -19.05
N GLU A 209 23.18 -25.58 -19.77
CA GLU A 209 24.48 -25.08 -19.31
C GLU A 209 24.47 -23.57 -19.05
N GLU A 210 23.65 -22.79 -19.78
CA GLU A 210 23.51 -21.34 -19.55
C GLU A 210 22.83 -21.04 -18.21
N LEU A 211 21.83 -21.85 -17.82
CA LEU A 211 21.19 -21.75 -16.51
C LEU A 211 22.18 -22.07 -15.40
N GLN A 212 22.97 -23.15 -15.58
CA GLN A 212 24.00 -23.50 -14.63
C GLN A 212 25.10 -22.43 -14.53
N ALA A 213 25.48 -21.83 -15.64
CA ALA A 213 26.45 -20.72 -15.70
C ALA A 213 25.93 -19.47 -14.97
N PHE A 214 24.63 -19.13 -15.16
CA PHE A 214 23.98 -18.03 -14.44
C PHE A 214 24.00 -18.28 -12.94
N TYR A 215 23.56 -19.46 -12.49
CA TYR A 215 23.57 -19.86 -11.09
C TYR A 215 24.98 -19.79 -10.48
N GLN A 216 25.96 -20.42 -11.13
CA GLN A 216 27.34 -20.42 -10.66
C GLN A 216 27.95 -19.02 -10.61
N THR A 217 27.58 -18.10 -11.48
CA THR A 217 28.13 -16.75 -11.52
C THR A 217 27.55 -15.88 -10.43
N TRP A 218 26.24 -15.95 -10.22
CA TRP A 218 25.48 -14.94 -9.49
C TRP A 218 24.99 -15.39 -8.11
N TYR A 219 24.71 -16.70 -7.89
CA TYR A 219 24.32 -17.20 -6.58
C TYR A 219 25.55 -17.44 -5.71
N ARG A 220 25.89 -16.42 -4.97
CA ARG A 220 27.06 -16.41 -4.12
C ARG A 220 26.81 -15.60 -2.84
N PRO A 221 27.45 -15.99 -1.72
CA PRO A 221 27.15 -15.44 -0.39
C PRO A 221 27.24 -13.92 -0.27
N ASP A 222 28.21 -13.27 -0.97
CA ASP A 222 28.40 -11.83 -0.91
C ASP A 222 27.27 -10.99 -1.55
N LEU A 223 26.40 -11.63 -2.34
CA LEU A 223 25.18 -11.05 -2.92
C LEU A 223 23.91 -11.52 -2.22
N GLN A 224 24.03 -12.24 -1.11
CA GLN A 224 22.87 -12.86 -0.45
C GLN A 224 22.75 -12.46 1.02
N ALA A 225 21.51 -12.50 1.52
CA ALA A 225 21.24 -12.41 2.94
C ALA A 225 20.15 -13.40 3.36
N VAL A 226 20.32 -13.96 4.56
CA VAL A 226 19.31 -14.80 5.22
C VAL A 226 18.61 -13.97 6.28
N ALA A 227 17.27 -13.95 6.25
CA ALA A 227 16.45 -13.28 7.26
C ALA A 227 15.54 -14.30 7.95
N ILE A 228 15.58 -14.36 9.27
CA ILE A 228 14.80 -15.29 10.09
C ILE A 228 14.14 -14.54 11.22
N VAL A 229 12.81 -14.61 11.27
CA VAL A 229 12.02 -13.98 12.33
C VAL A 229 10.97 -14.93 12.86
N GLY A 230 10.93 -15.12 14.15
CA GLY A 230 9.91 -16.01 14.73
C GLY A 230 10.13 -16.40 16.18
N ASP A 231 9.32 -17.32 16.62
CA ASP A 231 9.43 -17.95 17.94
C ASP A 231 10.58 -18.95 17.91
N ILE A 232 11.81 -18.43 18.03
CA ILE A 232 13.07 -19.14 17.88
C ILE A 232 14.10 -18.63 18.90
N ASP A 233 15.06 -19.46 19.25
CA ASP A 233 16.24 -19.05 20.01
C ASP A 233 17.30 -18.46 19.05
N VAL A 234 17.60 -17.18 19.20
CA VAL A 234 18.50 -16.41 18.32
C VAL A 234 19.92 -16.99 18.32
N ASP A 235 20.45 -17.39 19.49
CA ASP A 235 21.83 -17.90 19.61
C ASP A 235 21.94 -19.30 19.00
N VAL A 236 20.92 -20.13 19.16
CA VAL A 236 20.84 -21.47 18.52
C VAL A 236 20.77 -21.32 17.01
N ILE A 237 19.87 -20.45 16.50
CA ILE A 237 19.73 -20.21 15.05
C ILE A 237 21.01 -19.63 14.46
N GLU A 238 21.63 -18.66 15.10
CA GLU A 238 22.90 -18.08 14.63
C GLU A 238 24.00 -19.13 14.55
N SER A 239 24.12 -20.00 15.57
CA SER A 239 25.09 -21.10 15.60
C SER A 239 24.85 -22.09 14.45
N LYS A 240 23.60 -22.52 14.24
CA LYS A 240 23.21 -23.44 13.15
C LYS A 240 23.47 -22.82 11.78
N LEU A 241 23.11 -21.55 11.59
CA LEU A 241 23.34 -20.82 10.34
C LEU A 241 24.84 -20.72 10.03
N LYS A 242 25.67 -20.33 11.01
CA LYS A 242 27.12 -20.26 10.84
C LYS A 242 27.73 -21.60 10.49
N ALA A 243 27.31 -22.69 11.14
CA ALA A 243 27.80 -24.01 10.87
C ALA A 243 27.38 -24.53 9.47
N LEU A 244 26.11 -24.29 9.10
CA LEU A 244 25.56 -24.81 7.86
C LEU A 244 26.09 -24.05 6.63
N PHE A 245 26.12 -22.73 6.65
CA PHE A 245 26.56 -21.92 5.50
C PHE A 245 28.08 -21.78 5.37
N ALA A 246 28.87 -22.34 6.29
CA ALA A 246 30.33 -22.32 6.22
C ALA A 246 30.88 -23.15 5.07
N ASP A 247 30.14 -24.14 4.56
CA ASP A 247 30.57 -24.98 3.44
C ASP A 247 30.36 -24.35 2.07
N ILE A 248 29.63 -23.19 2.00
CA ILE A 248 29.52 -22.40 0.79
C ILE A 248 30.72 -21.45 0.73
N PRO A 249 31.68 -21.67 -0.19
CA PRO A 249 32.91 -20.89 -0.21
C PRO A 249 32.67 -19.46 -0.71
N ALA A 250 33.44 -18.52 -0.17
CA ALA A 250 33.61 -17.22 -0.81
C ALA A 250 34.17 -17.39 -2.23
N ARG A 251 33.65 -16.65 -3.19
CA ARG A 251 34.15 -16.74 -4.58
C ARG A 251 35.37 -15.83 -4.77
N GLU A 252 36.53 -16.46 -4.91
CA GLU A 252 37.73 -15.75 -5.36
C GLU A 252 37.55 -15.31 -6.83
N ASN A 253 37.95 -14.07 -7.14
CA ASN A 253 37.82 -13.47 -8.48
C ASN A 253 36.37 -13.47 -9.03
N ALA A 254 35.39 -13.28 -8.16
CA ALA A 254 34.00 -13.23 -8.55
C ALA A 254 33.75 -12.11 -9.60
N THR A 255 32.91 -12.39 -10.59
CA THR A 255 32.44 -11.39 -11.54
C THR A 255 31.78 -10.22 -10.79
N PRO A 256 32.27 -8.97 -10.92
CA PRO A 256 31.63 -7.84 -10.26
C PRO A 256 30.18 -7.68 -10.70
N LYS A 257 29.27 -7.39 -9.76
CA LYS A 257 27.88 -7.06 -10.10
C LYS A 257 27.90 -5.72 -10.86
N THR A 258 27.47 -5.75 -12.10
CA THR A 258 27.40 -4.56 -12.96
C THR A 258 26.17 -3.73 -12.56
N VAL A 259 26.37 -2.44 -12.31
CA VAL A 259 25.30 -1.47 -12.14
C VAL A 259 25.00 -0.86 -13.52
N HIS A 260 23.85 -1.22 -14.08
CA HIS A 260 23.38 -0.70 -15.37
C HIS A 260 22.71 0.65 -15.17
N LYS A 261 23.31 1.73 -15.66
CA LYS A 261 22.74 3.07 -15.56
C LYS A 261 21.68 3.31 -16.62
N ILE A 262 20.72 4.17 -16.29
CA ILE A 262 19.74 4.74 -17.22
C ILE A 262 20.28 6.08 -17.70
N PRO A 263 20.50 6.27 -19.01
CA PRO A 263 21.09 7.50 -19.54
C PRO A 263 20.21 8.72 -19.30
N GLU A 264 20.87 9.88 -19.18
CA GLU A 264 20.17 11.16 -19.23
C GLU A 264 19.68 11.42 -20.68
N ASN A 265 18.55 12.10 -20.82
CA ASN A 265 18.06 12.60 -22.11
C ASN A 265 17.96 14.13 -22.08
N VAL A 266 18.41 14.79 -23.13
CA VAL A 266 18.30 16.24 -23.33
C VAL A 266 16.92 16.57 -23.88
N GLU A 267 16.56 15.93 -24.98
CA GLU A 267 15.23 16.09 -25.56
C GLU A 267 14.19 15.27 -24.77
N PRO A 268 12.96 15.78 -24.57
CA PRO A 268 11.89 15.02 -23.96
C PRO A 268 11.62 13.71 -24.73
N ILE A 269 11.37 12.64 -23.98
CA ILE A 269 10.89 11.37 -24.54
C ILE A 269 9.37 11.34 -24.34
N VAL A 270 8.61 11.00 -25.39
CA VAL A 270 7.16 10.86 -25.32
C VAL A 270 6.75 9.46 -25.77
N GLY A 271 6.20 8.68 -24.85
CA GLY A 271 5.61 7.37 -25.12
C GLY A 271 4.09 7.48 -25.24
N ILE A 272 3.55 7.03 -26.38
CA ILE A 272 2.10 6.89 -26.60
C ILE A 272 1.82 5.41 -26.67
N ILE A 273 1.16 4.89 -25.64
CA ILE A 273 0.97 3.46 -25.40
C ILE A 273 -0.54 3.19 -25.36
N THR A 274 -1.01 2.37 -26.27
CA THR A 274 -2.43 2.00 -26.33
C THR A 274 -2.61 0.50 -26.37
N ASP A 275 -3.71 0.02 -25.79
CA ASP A 275 -4.05 -1.40 -25.82
C ASP A 275 -5.60 -1.55 -25.80
N PRO A 276 -6.19 -2.44 -26.60
CA PRO A 276 -7.65 -2.60 -26.63
C PRO A 276 -8.26 -3.09 -25.30
N GLU A 277 -7.46 -3.70 -24.44
CA GLU A 277 -7.89 -4.18 -23.12
C GLU A 277 -7.46 -3.26 -21.96
N ALA A 278 -6.90 -2.07 -22.25
CA ALA A 278 -6.54 -1.10 -21.22
C ALA A 278 -7.77 -0.61 -20.47
N ARG A 279 -7.62 -0.41 -19.16
CA ARG A 279 -8.75 -0.11 -18.26
C ARG A 279 -9.08 1.37 -18.13
N GLY A 280 -8.13 2.25 -18.45
CA GLY A 280 -8.29 3.70 -18.25
C GLY A 280 -7.24 4.48 -19.03
N THR A 281 -7.35 5.80 -18.95
CA THR A 281 -6.48 6.75 -19.60
C THR A 281 -5.64 7.52 -18.58
N ASP A 282 -4.31 7.47 -18.76
CA ASP A 282 -3.33 8.13 -17.90
C ASP A 282 -2.37 8.97 -18.72
N LEU A 283 -1.95 10.11 -18.21
CA LEU A 283 -0.82 10.88 -18.74
C LEU A 283 0.07 11.32 -17.59
N SER A 284 1.34 10.91 -17.65
CA SER A 284 2.32 11.17 -16.60
C SER A 284 3.62 11.70 -17.16
N LEU A 285 4.26 12.61 -16.44
CA LEU A 285 5.62 13.08 -16.65
C LEU A 285 6.52 12.52 -15.55
N TYR A 286 7.61 11.88 -15.94
CA TYR A 286 8.72 11.47 -15.09
C TYR A 286 9.89 12.42 -15.30
N VAL A 287 10.33 13.11 -14.27
CA VAL A 287 11.57 13.88 -14.27
C VAL A 287 12.66 13.04 -13.60
N LYS A 288 13.43 12.33 -14.40
CA LYS A 288 14.42 11.36 -13.93
C LYS A 288 15.55 12.00 -13.15
N SER A 289 16.08 11.29 -12.16
CA SER A 289 17.25 11.66 -11.39
C SER A 289 18.02 10.45 -10.88
N GLU A 290 19.30 10.69 -10.52
CA GLU A 290 20.06 9.70 -9.77
C GLU A 290 19.53 9.61 -8.32
N PRO A 291 19.39 8.40 -7.76
CA PRO A 291 19.02 8.21 -6.36
C PRO A 291 20.09 8.75 -5.41
N LEU A 292 19.71 8.99 -4.16
CA LEU A 292 20.70 9.20 -3.10
C LEU A 292 21.58 7.95 -3.02
N PRO A 293 22.93 8.11 -3.10
CA PRO A 293 23.85 6.97 -3.00
C PRO A 293 23.60 6.16 -1.72
N MET A 294 23.68 4.83 -1.85
CA MET A 294 23.30 3.90 -0.79
C MET A 294 24.10 4.12 0.52
N GLU A 295 25.38 4.51 0.39
CA GLU A 295 26.23 4.80 1.52
C GLU A 295 25.77 5.99 2.38
N TYR A 296 24.97 6.91 1.84
CA TYR A 296 24.43 8.05 2.61
C TYR A 296 23.06 7.74 3.25
N ARG A 297 22.36 6.70 2.81
CA ARG A 297 21.01 6.36 3.32
C ARG A 297 21.05 5.89 4.78
N ALA A 298 22.17 5.28 5.19
CA ALA A 298 22.36 4.82 6.56
C ALA A 298 22.67 5.95 7.58
N TYR A 299 22.72 7.19 7.15
CA TYR A 299 23.05 8.34 8.00
C TYR A 299 21.84 9.26 8.20
N GLY A 300 21.89 10.07 9.25
CA GLY A 300 20.84 11.05 9.56
C GLY A 300 20.54 12.01 8.40
N MET A 301 21.54 12.30 7.54
CA MET A 301 21.34 13.10 6.32
C MET A 301 20.42 12.40 5.33
N GLY A 302 20.58 11.10 5.11
CA GLY A 302 19.70 10.31 4.24
C GLY A 302 18.26 10.30 4.77
N TYR A 303 18.11 10.04 6.06
CA TYR A 303 16.83 10.10 6.75
C TYR A 303 16.15 11.47 6.58
N PHE A 304 16.88 12.55 6.76
CA PHE A 304 16.36 13.93 6.62
C PHE A 304 15.92 14.24 5.18
N VAL A 305 16.70 13.85 4.18
CA VAL A 305 16.33 14.04 2.76
C VAL A 305 15.03 13.31 2.46
N ASN A 306 14.91 12.05 2.87
CA ASN A 306 13.69 11.26 2.69
C ASN A 306 12.49 11.89 3.42
N LEU A 307 12.69 12.33 4.66
CA LEU A 307 11.64 12.99 5.45
C LEU A 307 11.09 14.25 4.76
N ILE A 308 11.95 15.08 4.16
CA ILE A 308 11.49 16.27 3.40
C ILE A 308 10.69 15.85 2.17
N GLN A 309 11.15 14.84 1.44
CA GLN A 309 10.41 14.33 0.28
C GLN A 309 9.03 13.79 0.71
N ASP A 310 8.95 13.05 1.81
CA ASP A 310 7.70 12.52 2.36
C ASP A 310 6.73 13.66 2.78
N ILE A 311 7.25 14.72 3.39
CA ILE A 311 6.44 15.91 3.74
C ILE A 311 5.87 16.56 2.48
N ILE A 312 6.71 16.82 1.47
CA ILE A 312 6.28 17.42 0.20
C ILE A 312 5.24 16.53 -0.48
N ASN A 313 5.51 15.23 -0.57
CA ASN A 313 4.58 14.27 -1.16
C ASN A 313 3.23 14.24 -0.44
N ALA A 314 3.23 14.33 0.90
CA ALA A 314 2.02 14.33 1.70
C ALA A 314 1.17 15.59 1.45
N ILE A 315 1.79 16.78 1.40
CA ILE A 315 1.07 18.03 1.13
C ILE A 315 0.51 18.04 -0.31
N LEU A 316 1.34 17.66 -1.29
CA LEU A 316 0.90 17.61 -2.69
C LEU A 316 -0.26 16.62 -2.89
N ARG A 317 -0.21 15.47 -2.23
CA ARG A 317 -1.31 14.48 -2.24
C ARG A 317 -2.59 15.04 -1.63
N GLU A 318 -2.52 15.79 -0.51
CA GLU A 318 -3.67 16.45 0.10
C GLU A 318 -4.33 17.41 -0.91
N ARG A 319 -3.54 18.29 -1.56
CA ARG A 319 -4.04 19.23 -2.57
C ARG A 319 -4.70 18.54 -3.76
N LEU A 320 -4.05 17.53 -4.34
CA LEU A 320 -4.61 16.78 -5.46
C LEU A 320 -5.90 16.04 -5.08
N THR A 321 -5.97 15.50 -3.86
CA THR A 321 -7.16 14.86 -3.34
C THR A 321 -8.32 15.88 -3.19
N ASP A 322 -8.04 17.08 -2.72
CA ASP A 322 -9.06 18.12 -2.60
C ASP A 322 -9.60 18.56 -3.98
N ILE A 323 -8.74 18.60 -5.01
CA ILE A 323 -9.17 18.87 -6.39
C ILE A 323 -10.02 17.71 -6.94
N ALA A 324 -9.60 16.46 -6.72
CA ALA A 324 -10.33 15.28 -7.21
C ALA A 324 -11.75 15.14 -6.60
N ARG A 325 -11.99 15.76 -5.46
CA ARG A 325 -13.31 15.77 -4.79
C ARG A 325 -14.28 16.82 -5.32
N GLN A 326 -13.85 17.73 -6.17
CA GLN A 326 -14.71 18.75 -6.76
C GLN A 326 -15.65 18.12 -7.82
N ALA A 327 -16.86 18.62 -7.92
CA ALA A 327 -17.86 18.08 -8.85
C ALA A 327 -17.42 18.17 -10.32
N ASP A 328 -16.64 19.18 -10.66
CA ASP A 328 -16.05 19.42 -11.98
C ASP A 328 -14.57 19.06 -12.06
N ALA A 329 -14.11 18.14 -11.20
CA ALA A 329 -12.72 17.71 -11.13
C ALA A 329 -12.16 17.39 -12.54
N PRO A 330 -10.98 17.92 -12.88
CA PRO A 330 -10.40 17.75 -14.22
C PRO A 330 -9.80 16.35 -14.43
N PHE A 331 -9.68 15.56 -13.37
CA PHE A 331 -9.15 14.20 -13.37
C PHE A 331 -9.92 13.30 -12.39
N LEU A 332 -9.81 12.00 -12.57
CA LEU A 332 -10.37 10.98 -11.66
C LEU A 332 -9.48 10.78 -10.44
N SER A 333 -8.18 10.75 -10.67
CA SER A 333 -7.12 10.74 -9.67
C SER A 333 -5.87 11.38 -10.24
N ALA A 334 -4.99 11.83 -9.36
CA ALA A 334 -3.71 12.39 -9.76
C ALA A 334 -2.62 12.04 -8.74
N GLU A 335 -1.38 12.04 -9.22
CA GLU A 335 -0.20 11.86 -8.39
C GLU A 335 0.83 12.94 -8.69
N MET A 336 1.56 13.34 -7.65
CA MET A 336 2.67 14.27 -7.76
C MET A 336 3.60 14.08 -6.58
N GLY A 337 4.91 13.89 -6.85
CA GLY A 337 5.89 13.73 -5.78
C GLY A 337 7.18 13.05 -6.20
N PHE A 338 8.05 12.83 -5.22
CA PHE A 338 9.31 12.13 -5.33
C PHE A 338 9.11 10.63 -5.13
N TYR A 339 9.61 9.82 -6.06
CA TYR A 339 9.50 8.36 -6.02
C TYR A 339 10.83 7.70 -6.34
N SER A 340 11.16 6.65 -5.61
CA SER A 340 12.22 5.73 -5.99
C SER A 340 11.65 4.73 -7.01
N VAL A 341 12.20 4.72 -8.21
CA VAL A 341 11.70 3.89 -9.32
C VAL A 341 12.41 2.54 -9.36
N ASN A 342 13.73 2.57 -9.20
CA ASN A 342 14.57 1.38 -9.07
C ASN A 342 15.90 1.76 -8.36
N SER A 343 16.85 0.84 -8.25
CA SER A 343 18.11 1.10 -7.53
C SER A 343 18.99 2.20 -8.15
N VAL A 344 18.77 2.54 -9.41
CA VAL A 344 19.60 3.49 -10.20
C VAL A 344 18.87 4.74 -10.65
N MET A 345 17.55 4.82 -10.42
CA MET A 345 16.73 5.95 -10.84
C MET A 345 15.65 6.28 -9.81
N ASP A 346 15.64 7.54 -9.40
CA ASP A 346 14.51 8.21 -8.79
C ASP A 346 13.80 9.08 -9.83
N ALA A 347 12.58 9.49 -9.56
CA ALA A 347 11.87 10.45 -10.39
C ALA A 347 10.98 11.38 -9.54
N PHE A 348 10.82 12.61 -10.00
CA PHE A 348 9.65 13.39 -9.62
C PHE A 348 8.55 13.14 -10.66
N VAL A 349 7.41 12.65 -10.20
CA VAL A 349 6.30 12.28 -11.08
C VAL A 349 5.21 13.36 -10.99
N ILE A 350 4.60 13.68 -12.13
CA ILE A 350 3.40 14.51 -12.27
C ILE A 350 2.45 13.74 -13.18
N GLY A 351 1.31 13.27 -12.67
CA GLY A 351 0.44 12.41 -13.46
C GLY A 351 -1.04 12.57 -13.13
N ALA A 352 -1.89 12.29 -14.12
CA ALA A 352 -3.34 12.27 -13.97
C ALA A 352 -3.97 11.07 -14.67
N SER A 353 -4.87 10.39 -13.95
CA SER A 353 -5.83 9.45 -14.54
C SER A 353 -7.13 10.19 -14.83
N THR A 354 -7.65 10.02 -16.04
CA THR A 354 -8.78 10.82 -16.54
C THR A 354 -9.84 9.96 -17.20
N LYS A 355 -10.95 10.58 -17.55
CA LYS A 355 -11.87 10.00 -18.52
C LYS A 355 -11.19 9.94 -19.90
N ASP A 356 -11.61 8.98 -20.71
CA ASP A 356 -11.11 8.85 -22.08
C ASP A 356 -11.31 10.17 -22.86
N GLY A 357 -10.26 10.62 -23.53
CA GLY A 357 -10.25 11.87 -24.28
C GLY A 357 -9.99 13.16 -23.47
N GLU A 358 -9.89 13.09 -22.13
CA GLU A 358 -9.66 14.26 -21.27
C GLU A 358 -8.22 14.33 -20.69
N SER A 359 -7.29 13.50 -21.17
CA SER A 359 -5.94 13.38 -20.60
C SER A 359 -5.17 14.70 -20.53
N LEU A 360 -5.20 15.50 -21.59
CA LEU A 360 -4.53 16.82 -21.62
C LEU A 360 -5.13 17.79 -20.60
N LYS A 361 -6.47 17.80 -20.41
CA LYS A 361 -7.15 18.62 -19.43
C LYS A 361 -6.74 18.25 -18.00
N GLY A 362 -6.71 16.95 -17.70
CA GLY A 362 -6.29 16.46 -16.38
C GLY A 362 -4.83 16.77 -16.09
N PHE A 363 -3.96 16.52 -17.06
CA PHE A 363 -2.53 16.77 -16.94
C PHE A 363 -2.21 18.26 -16.76
N ASP A 364 -2.84 19.14 -17.57
CA ASP A 364 -2.74 20.60 -17.42
C ASP A 364 -3.06 21.07 -16.00
N ALA A 365 -4.12 20.51 -15.40
CA ALA A 365 -4.52 20.87 -14.05
C ALA A 365 -3.47 20.45 -12.99
N VAL A 366 -2.89 19.27 -13.13
CA VAL A 366 -1.84 18.79 -12.19
C VAL A 366 -0.56 19.60 -12.35
N VAL A 367 -0.15 19.92 -13.58
CA VAL A 367 1.03 20.77 -13.84
C VAL A 367 0.82 22.19 -13.27
N LYS A 368 -0.38 22.75 -13.40
CA LYS A 368 -0.71 24.05 -12.77
C LYS A 368 -0.66 24.01 -11.25
N GLU A 369 -1.10 22.91 -10.63
CA GLU A 369 -0.98 22.75 -9.17
C GLU A 369 0.49 22.59 -8.73
N PHE A 370 1.34 21.90 -9.52
CA PHE A 370 2.76 21.89 -9.31
C PHE A 370 3.36 23.31 -9.37
N GLU A 371 3.05 24.07 -10.42
CA GLU A 371 3.52 25.44 -10.57
C GLU A 371 3.03 26.36 -9.44
N LYS A 372 1.82 26.13 -8.93
CA LYS A 372 1.29 26.83 -7.76
C LYS A 372 2.13 26.54 -6.52
N ALA A 373 2.42 25.26 -6.24
CA ALA A 373 3.29 24.87 -5.14
C ALA A 373 4.71 25.44 -5.31
N LYS A 374 5.24 25.46 -6.53
CA LYS A 374 6.57 25.98 -6.85
C LYS A 374 6.70 27.50 -6.67
N ARG A 375 5.68 28.27 -7.11
CA ARG A 375 5.72 29.75 -7.10
C ARG A 375 5.28 30.35 -5.78
N PHE A 376 4.30 29.75 -5.10
CA PHE A 376 3.71 30.32 -3.88
C PHE A 376 4.00 29.51 -2.63
N GLY A 377 4.54 28.28 -2.79
CA GLY A 377 4.90 27.40 -1.68
C GLY A 377 3.69 26.71 -1.02
N PHE A 378 3.98 26.19 0.15
CA PHE A 378 3.02 25.57 1.06
C PHE A 378 2.75 26.50 2.23
N THR A 379 1.60 26.33 2.90
CA THR A 379 1.25 27.08 4.10
C THR A 379 1.79 26.43 5.36
N ALA A 380 1.94 27.20 6.45
CA ALA A 380 2.33 26.65 7.74
C ALA A 380 1.32 25.59 8.25
N ALA A 381 0.02 25.81 8.00
CA ALA A 381 -1.02 24.89 8.42
C ALA A 381 -0.98 23.55 7.66
N GLU A 382 -0.65 23.54 6.36
CA GLU A 382 -0.40 22.29 5.62
C GLU A 382 0.75 21.51 6.23
N LEU A 383 1.87 22.17 6.52
CA LEU A 383 3.02 21.53 7.16
C LEU A 383 2.67 21.01 8.56
N ASP A 384 1.96 21.78 9.37
CA ASP A 384 1.59 21.38 10.73
C ASP A 384 0.67 20.15 10.73
N ARG A 385 -0.27 20.05 9.77
CA ARG A 385 -1.13 18.87 9.61
C ARG A 385 -0.29 17.62 9.26
N VAL A 386 0.64 17.75 8.33
CA VAL A 386 1.51 16.63 7.95
C VAL A 386 2.38 16.19 9.11
N LYS A 387 3.01 17.14 9.83
CA LYS A 387 3.79 16.83 11.04
C LYS A 387 2.96 16.10 12.09
N ALA A 388 1.76 16.59 12.38
CA ALA A 388 0.86 15.94 13.34
C ALA A 388 0.53 14.50 12.94
N ASN A 389 0.24 14.25 11.66
CA ASN A 389 -0.05 12.92 11.13
C ASN A 389 1.16 11.99 11.21
N MET A 390 2.38 12.48 10.90
CA MET A 390 3.61 11.70 11.00
C MET A 390 3.91 11.32 12.46
N ILE A 391 3.80 12.26 13.38
CA ILE A 391 4.02 12.02 14.82
C ILE A 391 3.01 10.98 15.35
N ALA A 392 1.73 11.13 15.03
CA ALA A 392 0.71 10.20 15.49
C ALA A 392 0.95 8.76 14.99
N ARG A 393 1.42 8.60 13.75
CA ARG A 393 1.78 7.28 13.20
C ARG A 393 3.01 6.68 13.88
N ALA A 394 4.05 7.49 14.14
CA ALA A 394 5.26 7.04 14.81
C ALA A 394 4.97 6.63 16.26
N GLU A 395 4.19 7.44 17.01
CA GLU A 395 3.74 7.09 18.36
C GLU A 395 2.98 5.75 18.38
N ARG A 396 2.08 5.53 17.42
CA ARG A 396 1.36 4.26 17.28
C ARG A 396 2.31 3.10 16.97
N ALA A 397 3.28 3.30 16.09
CA ALA A 397 4.26 2.27 15.74
C ALA A 397 5.11 1.87 16.97
N THR A 398 5.55 2.85 17.76
CA THR A 398 6.30 2.64 19.00
C THR A 398 5.47 1.89 20.03
N ALA A 399 4.24 2.32 20.27
CA ALA A 399 3.38 1.70 21.27
C ALA A 399 2.98 0.25 20.92
N ASN A 400 2.92 -0.06 19.62
CA ASN A 400 2.60 -1.39 19.09
C ASN A 400 3.84 -2.22 18.71
N ALA A 401 5.04 -1.77 19.08
CA ALA A 401 6.28 -2.46 18.71
C ALA A 401 6.27 -3.95 19.09
N ASP A 402 5.78 -4.28 20.30
CA ASP A 402 5.69 -5.64 20.82
C ASP A 402 4.52 -6.47 20.24
N SER A 403 3.64 -5.88 19.44
CA SER A 403 2.47 -6.56 18.86
C SER A 403 2.60 -6.88 17.37
N ARG A 404 3.75 -6.55 16.77
CA ARG A 404 4.02 -6.81 15.34
C ARG A 404 4.11 -8.29 15.03
N ASN A 405 3.61 -8.69 13.85
CA ASN A 405 3.76 -10.05 13.36
C ASN A 405 5.18 -10.34 12.86
N ASN A 406 5.56 -11.61 12.80
CA ASN A 406 6.88 -12.04 12.30
C ASN A 406 7.17 -11.45 10.90
N ALA A 407 6.20 -11.48 10.00
CA ALA A 407 6.35 -10.95 8.64
C ALA A 407 6.59 -9.43 8.56
N ASP A 408 6.16 -8.66 9.57
CA ASP A 408 6.31 -7.19 9.57
C ASP A 408 7.78 -6.74 9.61
N PHE A 409 8.66 -7.58 10.20
CA PHE A 409 10.10 -7.29 10.29
C PHE A 409 10.83 -7.51 8.97
N ILE A 410 10.35 -8.44 8.14
CA ILE A 410 11.01 -8.81 6.88
C ILE A 410 11.13 -7.63 5.92
N ASN A 411 10.11 -6.76 5.84
CA ASN A 411 10.15 -5.56 5.00
C ASN A 411 11.25 -4.58 5.42
N GLY A 412 11.51 -4.48 6.72
CA GLY A 412 12.61 -3.66 7.23
C GLY A 412 13.98 -4.23 6.87
N PHE A 413 14.16 -5.54 6.96
CA PHE A 413 15.41 -6.22 6.56
C PHE A 413 15.63 -6.16 5.05
N TYR A 414 14.54 -6.24 4.26
CA TYR A 414 14.58 -5.97 2.82
C TYR A 414 15.10 -4.57 2.51
N GLY A 415 14.57 -3.55 3.18
CA GLY A 415 15.02 -2.16 3.04
C GLY A 415 16.49 -1.96 3.42
N ASP A 416 16.95 -2.62 4.48
CA ASP A 416 18.35 -2.55 4.91
C ASP A 416 19.30 -3.24 3.92
N PHE A 417 18.95 -4.44 3.44
CA PHE A 417 19.81 -5.20 2.57
C PHE A 417 19.86 -4.67 1.13
N PHE A 418 18.70 -4.46 0.51
CA PHE A 418 18.63 -4.07 -0.91
C PHE A 418 18.74 -2.56 -1.14
N GLN A 419 18.29 -1.76 -0.18
CA GLN A 419 18.14 -0.32 -0.37
C GLN A 419 19.08 0.52 0.51
N GLY A 420 19.70 -0.08 1.53
CA GLY A 420 20.60 0.61 2.46
C GLY A 420 19.90 1.49 3.49
N TRP A 421 18.58 1.34 3.69
CA TRP A 421 17.83 1.99 4.75
C TRP A 421 17.92 1.15 6.02
N PRO A 422 18.59 1.62 7.10
CA PRO A 422 18.74 0.81 8.30
C PRO A 422 17.41 0.52 8.95
N TYR A 423 17.18 -0.74 9.31
CA TYR A 423 16.02 -1.10 10.11
C TYR A 423 16.22 -0.61 11.55
N MET A 424 15.37 0.32 11.99
CA MET A 424 15.49 1.01 13.28
C MET A 424 14.46 0.48 14.29
N ASP A 425 14.81 0.59 15.57
CA ASP A 425 13.83 0.44 16.64
C ASP A 425 12.77 1.56 16.54
N PRO A 426 11.47 1.26 16.67
CA PRO A 426 10.40 2.26 16.49
C PRO A 426 10.50 3.44 17.46
N ALA A 427 10.92 3.23 18.72
CA ALA A 427 11.07 4.32 19.68
C ALA A 427 12.26 5.23 19.33
N TYR A 428 13.36 4.65 18.81
CA TYR A 428 14.47 5.43 18.30
C TYR A 428 14.05 6.22 17.05
N GLU A 429 13.34 5.60 16.12
CA GLU A 429 12.86 6.26 14.90
C GLU A 429 11.89 7.40 15.22
N GLU A 430 10.94 7.19 16.15
CA GLU A 430 10.03 8.24 16.65
C GLU A 430 10.79 9.42 17.22
N ALA A 431 11.82 9.17 18.04
CA ALA A 431 12.64 10.22 18.62
C ALA A 431 13.40 11.02 17.56
N GLN A 432 13.96 10.35 16.55
CA GLN A 432 14.62 11.00 15.40
C GLN A 432 13.61 11.84 14.61
N LEU A 433 12.46 11.27 14.26
CA LEU A 433 11.39 11.97 13.53
C LEU A 433 10.97 13.24 14.27
N LYS A 434 10.62 13.15 15.54
CA LYS A 434 10.23 14.32 16.36
C LYS A 434 11.33 15.38 16.40
N GLY A 435 12.58 14.96 16.54
CA GLY A 435 13.74 15.86 16.54
C GLY A 435 13.86 16.62 15.21
N TYR A 436 13.82 15.93 14.08
CA TYR A 436 13.89 16.58 12.77
C TYR A 436 12.68 17.47 12.48
N LEU A 437 11.45 17.04 12.86
CA LEU A 437 10.26 17.85 12.65
C LEU A 437 10.24 19.15 13.46
N GLN A 438 10.90 19.20 14.63
CA GLN A 438 11.00 20.41 15.44
C GLN A 438 11.84 21.51 14.75
N ILE A 439 12.86 21.15 13.97
CA ILE A 439 13.75 22.12 13.31
C ILE A 439 13.26 22.53 11.92
N LEU A 440 12.32 21.77 11.34
CA LEU A 440 11.77 22.09 10.02
C LEU A 440 10.67 23.14 10.12
N ASN A 441 10.75 24.17 9.27
CA ASN A 441 9.72 25.17 9.10
C ASN A 441 9.26 25.25 7.63
N VAL A 442 8.19 25.99 7.37
CA VAL A 442 7.58 26.07 6.03
C VAL A 442 8.48 26.73 4.99
N ASP A 443 9.28 27.71 5.37
CA ASP A 443 10.17 28.41 4.43
C ASP A 443 11.26 27.47 3.92
N GLN A 444 11.75 26.57 4.78
CA GLN A 444 12.73 25.55 4.42
C GLN A 444 12.15 24.56 3.40
N ILE A 445 10.93 24.09 3.63
CA ILE A 445 10.23 23.18 2.68
C ILE A 445 9.97 23.91 1.36
N ASN A 446 9.55 25.20 1.43
CA ASN A 446 9.25 26.02 0.25
C ASN A 446 10.49 26.36 -0.59
N SER A 447 11.69 26.20 -0.05
CA SER A 447 12.93 26.43 -0.80
C SER A 447 13.27 25.28 -1.77
N ILE A 448 12.59 24.13 -1.71
CA ILE A 448 12.95 22.91 -2.46
C ILE A 448 12.41 22.92 -3.89
N LEU A 449 11.08 23.04 -4.07
CA LEU A 449 10.45 22.97 -5.39
C LEU A 449 10.95 24.02 -6.39
N PRO A 450 11.26 25.29 -6.00
CA PRO A 450 11.84 26.27 -6.92
C PRO A 450 13.14 25.85 -7.59
N GLN A 451 13.88 24.90 -7.00
CA GLN A 451 15.15 24.41 -7.55
C GLN A 451 14.96 23.32 -8.60
N MET A 452 13.74 22.82 -8.79
CA MET A 452 13.45 21.86 -9.84
C MET A 452 13.51 22.52 -11.22
N SER A 453 14.22 21.88 -12.13
CA SER A 453 14.35 22.26 -13.53
C SER A 453 13.74 21.19 -14.44
N PHE A 454 13.15 21.63 -15.53
CA PHE A 454 12.60 20.79 -16.59
C PHE A 454 13.45 20.89 -17.88
N ASP A 455 14.75 21.14 -17.76
CA ASP A 455 15.64 21.32 -18.90
C ASP A 455 16.06 20.00 -19.57
N LYS A 456 16.00 18.90 -18.83
CA LYS A 456 16.38 17.55 -19.28
C LYS A 456 15.73 16.45 -18.47
N ASN A 457 15.90 15.22 -18.89
CA ASN A 457 15.45 14.02 -18.20
C ASN A 457 13.93 13.89 -18.10
N LEU A 458 13.21 14.46 -19.06
CA LEU A 458 11.75 14.40 -19.13
C LEU A 458 11.30 13.18 -19.92
N VAL A 459 10.42 12.37 -19.34
CA VAL A 459 9.76 11.27 -20.01
C VAL A 459 8.26 11.39 -19.78
N PHE A 460 7.51 11.63 -20.85
CA PHE A 460 6.05 11.66 -20.84
C PHE A 460 5.52 10.30 -21.28
N LEU A 461 4.56 9.77 -20.53
CA LEU A 461 3.94 8.48 -20.82
C LEU A 461 2.42 8.66 -20.84
N TYR A 462 1.85 8.44 -22.01
CA TYR A 462 0.40 8.40 -22.22
C TYR A 462 -0.04 6.95 -22.40
N ASN A 463 -0.94 6.49 -21.57
CA ASN A 463 -1.54 5.16 -21.63
C ASN A 463 -3.04 5.29 -21.84
N ALA A 464 -3.64 4.52 -22.76
CA ALA A 464 -5.08 4.59 -23.01
C ALA A 464 -5.62 3.32 -23.67
N PRO A 465 -6.96 3.07 -23.57
CA PRO A 465 -7.60 2.03 -24.34
C PRO A 465 -7.70 2.39 -25.83
N GLU A 466 -7.60 1.38 -26.70
CA GLU A 466 -7.94 1.52 -28.13
C GLU A 466 -9.45 1.36 -28.29
N LYS A 467 -10.14 2.45 -28.59
CA LYS A 467 -11.59 2.47 -28.82
C LYS A 467 -11.95 3.22 -30.08
N GLU A 468 -12.97 2.74 -30.78
CA GLU A 468 -13.53 3.45 -31.92
C GLU A 468 -14.01 4.85 -31.52
N GLY A 469 -13.57 5.88 -32.25
CA GLY A 469 -13.90 7.28 -32.00
C GLY A 469 -13.07 7.96 -30.90
N LEU A 470 -12.20 7.25 -30.18
CA LEU A 470 -11.28 7.87 -29.24
C LEU A 470 -10.05 8.42 -29.97
N THR A 471 -9.81 9.71 -29.82
CA THR A 471 -8.63 10.37 -30.39
C THR A 471 -7.55 10.51 -29.32
N HIS A 472 -6.36 10.01 -29.60
CA HIS A 472 -5.20 10.11 -28.72
C HIS A 472 -4.40 11.39 -29.02
N PRO A 473 -3.85 12.06 -28.00
CA PRO A 473 -2.95 13.19 -28.23
C PRO A 473 -1.67 12.72 -28.89
N ASN A 474 -1.12 13.57 -29.76
CA ASN A 474 0.22 13.35 -30.30
C ASN A 474 1.30 14.00 -29.41
N GLU A 475 2.57 13.71 -29.70
CA GLU A 475 3.72 14.22 -28.95
C GLU A 475 3.70 15.76 -28.85
N ALA A 476 3.47 16.47 -29.95
CA ALA A 476 3.45 17.92 -29.96
C ALA A 476 2.37 18.50 -29.04
N GLN A 477 1.18 17.88 -29.00
CA GLN A 477 0.08 18.32 -28.13
C GLN A 477 0.39 18.09 -26.65
N ILE A 478 1.06 16.98 -26.29
CA ILE A 478 1.47 16.72 -24.92
C ILE A 478 2.51 17.74 -24.47
N LEU A 479 3.53 17.99 -25.27
CA LEU A 479 4.58 18.96 -24.98
C LEU A 479 4.04 20.39 -24.90
N ASP A 480 3.15 20.80 -25.82
CA ASP A 480 2.51 22.12 -25.82
C ASP A 480 1.63 22.31 -24.57
N CYS A 481 0.84 21.30 -24.19
CA CYS A 481 0.05 21.30 -22.97
C CYS A 481 0.94 21.56 -21.74
N PHE A 482 2.05 20.82 -21.60
CA PHE A 482 2.99 21.01 -20.52
C PHE A 482 3.58 22.43 -20.49
N GLN A 483 4.10 22.90 -21.62
CA GLN A 483 4.72 24.23 -21.73
C GLN A 483 3.73 25.39 -21.47
N THR A 484 2.49 25.20 -21.86
CA THR A 484 1.40 26.17 -21.62
C THR A 484 1.03 26.20 -20.14
N ALA A 485 0.86 25.03 -19.51
CA ALA A 485 0.54 24.92 -18.10
C ALA A 485 1.61 25.54 -17.20
N LEU A 486 2.91 25.36 -17.53
CA LEU A 486 4.02 25.99 -16.81
C LEU A 486 3.98 27.54 -16.82
N LYS A 487 3.35 28.14 -17.82
CA LYS A 487 3.28 29.60 -17.99
C LYS A 487 1.92 30.18 -17.56
N ALA A 488 1.02 29.36 -17.07
CA ALA A 488 -0.32 29.77 -16.72
C ALA A 488 -0.32 30.88 -15.66
N ASP A 489 -1.30 31.78 -15.76
CA ASP A 489 -1.64 32.72 -14.70
C ASP A 489 -2.39 31.97 -13.60
N ILE A 490 -1.78 31.85 -12.43
CA ILE A 490 -2.27 31.05 -11.31
C ILE A 490 -2.20 31.88 -10.02
N GLN A 491 -3.05 31.53 -9.07
CA GLN A 491 -3.11 32.20 -7.76
C GLN A 491 -2.72 31.22 -6.64
N ALA A 492 -2.21 31.77 -5.53
CA ALA A 492 -1.89 31.00 -4.34
C ALA A 492 -3.13 30.30 -3.77
N ASN A 493 -2.92 29.17 -3.11
CA ASN A 493 -3.99 28.52 -2.34
C ASN A 493 -4.40 29.42 -1.16
N VAL A 494 -5.70 29.49 -0.91
CA VAL A 494 -6.26 30.18 0.25
C VAL A 494 -6.62 29.12 1.29
N GLU A 495 -6.07 29.27 2.50
CA GLU A 495 -6.39 28.37 3.61
C GLU A 495 -7.79 28.67 4.13
N GLU A 496 -8.62 27.64 4.26
CA GLU A 496 -9.93 27.75 4.87
C GLU A 496 -9.83 27.62 6.40
N GLU A 497 -10.64 28.40 7.13
CA GLU A 497 -10.75 28.27 8.57
C GLU A 497 -11.43 26.94 8.94
N ILE A 498 -10.74 26.10 9.70
CA ILE A 498 -11.22 24.77 10.08
C ILE A 498 -11.94 24.86 11.43
N ALA A 499 -13.17 24.32 11.49
CA ALA A 499 -13.93 24.20 12.73
C ALA A 499 -13.20 23.32 13.76
N LYS A 500 -13.29 23.68 15.04
CA LYS A 500 -12.59 22.98 16.12
C LYS A 500 -13.41 21.86 16.78
N GLU A 501 -14.73 21.89 16.64
CA GLU A 501 -15.65 20.96 17.31
C GLU A 501 -16.48 20.19 16.28
N LEU A 502 -16.57 18.87 16.45
CA LEU A 502 -17.40 18.00 15.60
C LEU A 502 -18.88 18.03 16.01
N VAL A 503 -19.14 18.03 17.33
CA VAL A 503 -20.49 17.94 17.90
C VAL A 503 -20.67 18.92 19.04
N ASP A 504 -21.75 19.67 19.00
CA ASP A 504 -22.22 20.41 20.19
C ASP A 504 -22.78 19.44 21.24
N ALA A 505 -21.90 19.06 22.16
CA ALA A 505 -22.23 18.09 23.20
C ALA A 505 -23.43 18.46 24.08
N LYS A 506 -23.81 19.76 24.15
CA LYS A 506 -24.96 20.25 24.92
C LYS A 506 -26.29 19.84 24.31
N LYS A 507 -26.34 19.51 23.02
CA LYS A 507 -27.55 19.07 22.29
C LYS A 507 -27.84 17.57 22.45
N LEU A 508 -26.92 16.79 23.02
CA LEU A 508 -27.07 15.35 23.17
C LEU A 508 -27.92 15.01 24.42
N LYS A 509 -28.97 14.21 24.23
CA LYS A 509 -29.87 13.79 25.32
C LYS A 509 -29.27 12.70 26.21
N GLY A 510 -28.50 11.79 25.60
CA GLY A 510 -27.91 10.65 26.30
C GLY A 510 -28.93 9.62 26.80
N SER A 511 -28.43 8.49 27.25
CA SER A 511 -29.21 7.45 27.91
C SER A 511 -28.33 6.69 28.90
N LYS A 512 -28.71 6.73 30.21
CA LYS A 512 -27.91 6.11 31.24
C LYS A 512 -27.92 4.58 31.18
N VAL A 513 -26.87 3.94 31.68
CA VAL A 513 -26.81 2.50 31.89
C VAL A 513 -27.90 2.13 32.91
N LYS A 514 -28.84 1.28 32.51
CA LYS A 514 -29.91 0.73 33.38
C LYS A 514 -29.45 -0.54 34.09
N LYS A 515 -28.64 -1.37 33.43
CA LYS A 515 -28.15 -2.66 33.93
C LYS A 515 -26.70 -2.86 33.48
N SER A 516 -25.89 -3.35 34.43
CA SER A 516 -24.53 -3.83 34.16
C SER A 516 -24.40 -5.26 34.66
N GLN A 517 -23.86 -6.16 33.87
CA GLN A 517 -23.67 -7.58 34.21
C GLN A 517 -22.47 -8.16 33.47
N ALA A 518 -21.94 -9.29 33.97
CA ALA A 518 -20.95 -10.08 33.24
C ALA A 518 -21.55 -10.64 31.95
N GLY A 519 -20.73 -10.65 30.90
CA GLY A 519 -21.06 -11.17 29.59
C GLY A 519 -20.14 -12.30 29.14
N PRO A 520 -20.30 -12.79 27.90
CA PRO A 520 -19.43 -13.83 27.33
C PRO A 520 -18.00 -13.29 27.16
N PHE A 521 -17.03 -14.19 27.08
CA PHE A 521 -15.61 -13.86 26.82
C PHE A 521 -15.02 -12.81 27.78
N ASN A 522 -15.38 -12.84 29.05
CA ASN A 522 -14.96 -11.88 30.09
C ASN A 522 -15.35 -10.42 29.76
N SER A 523 -16.42 -10.21 29.01
CA SER A 523 -16.94 -8.85 28.73
C SER A 523 -17.85 -8.36 29.86
N THR A 524 -17.99 -7.04 29.95
CA THR A 524 -19.03 -6.36 30.71
C THR A 524 -20.15 -5.96 29.75
N VAL A 525 -21.40 -6.33 30.06
CA VAL A 525 -22.58 -5.96 29.27
C VAL A 525 -23.35 -4.84 29.95
N TRP A 526 -23.41 -3.69 29.29
CA TRP A 526 -24.28 -2.59 29.68
C TRP A 526 -25.56 -2.59 28.86
N THR A 527 -26.69 -2.44 29.52
CA THR A 527 -27.97 -2.16 28.85
C THR A 527 -28.37 -0.74 29.16
N LEU A 528 -28.46 0.11 28.16
CA LEU A 528 -28.90 1.49 28.31
C LEU A 528 -30.44 1.57 28.56
N LYS A 529 -30.92 2.69 29.08
CA LYS A 529 -32.38 2.92 29.27
C LYS A 529 -33.16 2.91 27.95
N ASN A 530 -32.51 3.29 26.82
CA ASN A 530 -33.10 3.24 25.48
C ASN A 530 -33.11 1.82 24.87
N GLY A 531 -32.53 0.82 25.56
CA GLY A 531 -32.56 -0.59 25.16
C GLY A 531 -31.34 -1.07 24.39
N ILE A 532 -30.43 -0.20 23.98
CA ILE A 532 -29.18 -0.61 23.29
C ILE A 532 -28.32 -1.40 24.28
N LYS A 533 -27.77 -2.52 23.80
CA LYS A 533 -26.82 -3.34 24.55
C LYS A 533 -25.39 -3.07 24.11
N ILE A 534 -24.48 -2.94 25.04
CA ILE A 534 -23.06 -2.66 24.80
C ILE A 534 -22.22 -3.72 25.50
N TYR A 535 -21.46 -4.48 24.72
CA TYR A 535 -20.53 -5.49 25.18
C TYR A 535 -19.13 -4.84 25.19
N VAL A 536 -18.54 -4.69 26.35
CA VAL A 536 -17.21 -4.10 26.51
C VAL A 536 -16.23 -5.17 26.96
N ARG A 537 -15.19 -5.40 26.17
CA ARG A 537 -14.10 -6.31 26.51
C ARG A 537 -12.77 -5.54 26.50
N PRO A 538 -12.26 -5.09 27.67
CA PRO A 538 -10.91 -4.56 27.74
C PRO A 538 -9.87 -5.60 27.29
N SER A 539 -8.89 -5.17 26.53
CA SER A 539 -7.80 -6.00 26.00
C SER A 539 -6.56 -5.15 25.81
N ASP A 540 -5.41 -5.68 26.17
CA ASP A 540 -4.08 -5.06 26.03
C ASP A 540 -3.24 -5.69 24.91
N VAL A 541 -3.83 -6.56 24.11
CA VAL A 541 -3.16 -7.21 22.96
C VAL A 541 -2.61 -6.18 21.98
N ASN A 542 -3.37 -5.09 21.74
CA ASN A 542 -2.91 -3.93 21.01
C ASN A 542 -3.16 -2.68 21.87
N LYS A 543 -2.08 -2.08 22.39
CA LYS A 543 -2.14 -0.96 23.33
C LYS A 543 -2.71 0.33 22.75
N GLU A 544 -2.58 0.51 21.42
CA GLU A 544 -3.01 1.70 20.67
C GLU A 544 -4.25 1.45 19.83
N GLU A 545 -5.08 0.48 20.22
CA GLU A 545 -6.27 0.18 19.44
C GLU A 545 -7.51 -0.02 20.32
N VAL A 546 -8.57 0.62 19.88
CA VAL A 546 -9.95 0.38 20.34
C VAL A 546 -10.77 0.09 19.08
N LEU A 547 -11.41 -1.06 19.06
CA LEU A 547 -12.34 -1.48 18.01
C LEU A 547 -13.77 -1.30 18.47
N PHE A 548 -14.61 -0.78 17.59
CA PHE A 548 -16.03 -0.56 17.81
C PHE A 548 -16.85 -1.16 16.66
N SER A 549 -17.90 -1.88 16.99
CA SER A 549 -18.88 -2.36 16.01
C SER A 549 -20.30 -2.19 16.56
N LEU A 550 -21.16 -1.53 15.81
CA LEU A 550 -22.58 -1.40 16.05
C LEU A 550 -23.33 -2.18 14.98
N ASN A 551 -24.26 -3.06 15.36
CA ASN A 551 -25.01 -3.88 14.44
C ASN A 551 -26.51 -3.87 14.77
N VAL A 552 -27.33 -3.67 13.73
CA VAL A 552 -28.79 -3.74 13.76
C VAL A 552 -29.27 -4.67 12.65
N LYS A 553 -30.28 -5.48 12.89
CA LYS A 553 -30.88 -6.36 11.88
C LYS A 553 -31.57 -5.56 10.79
N GLY A 554 -31.53 -6.07 9.58
CA GLY A 554 -32.17 -5.48 8.41
C GLY A 554 -31.28 -5.50 7.17
N GLY A 555 -30.30 -4.59 7.10
CA GLY A 555 -29.36 -4.52 5.98
C GLY A 555 -30.02 -4.31 4.61
N LYS A 556 -29.35 -4.76 3.55
CA LYS A 556 -29.83 -4.67 2.15
C LYS A 556 -31.18 -5.37 1.93
N SER A 557 -31.57 -6.34 2.79
CA SER A 557 -32.86 -7.02 2.69
C SER A 557 -34.05 -6.05 2.78
N LEU A 558 -33.86 -4.88 3.41
CA LEU A 558 -34.89 -3.85 3.55
C LEU A 558 -35.00 -2.91 2.33
N ALA A 559 -34.10 -3.05 1.33
CA ALA A 559 -34.19 -2.24 0.13
C ALA A 559 -35.42 -2.62 -0.70
N THR A 560 -36.13 -1.61 -1.20
CA THR A 560 -37.23 -1.82 -2.19
C THR A 560 -36.61 -2.16 -3.56
N ASP A 561 -37.44 -2.62 -4.49
CA ASP A 561 -36.97 -2.97 -5.84
C ASP A 561 -36.36 -1.75 -6.58
N GLU A 562 -36.83 -0.54 -6.29
CA GLU A 562 -36.29 0.70 -6.84
C GLU A 562 -34.93 1.08 -6.22
N GLU A 563 -34.71 0.70 -4.96
CA GLU A 563 -33.50 1.01 -4.22
C GLU A 563 -32.36 0.00 -4.45
N VAL A 564 -32.67 -1.23 -4.86
CA VAL A 564 -31.73 -2.38 -4.93
C VAL A 564 -30.48 -2.04 -5.73
N ALA A 565 -30.62 -1.42 -6.88
CA ALA A 565 -29.45 -1.04 -7.71
C ALA A 565 -28.52 -0.05 -7.01
N SER A 566 -29.09 0.86 -6.20
CA SER A 566 -28.35 1.93 -5.50
C SER A 566 -27.75 1.49 -4.17
N VAL A 567 -28.27 0.42 -3.56
CA VAL A 567 -27.77 -0.16 -2.30
C VAL A 567 -26.70 -1.21 -2.61
N ASP A 568 -25.68 -0.76 -3.32
CA ASP A 568 -24.53 -1.56 -3.78
C ASP A 568 -23.30 -1.32 -2.89
N ASP A 569 -22.44 -2.34 -2.74
CA ASP A 569 -21.23 -2.21 -1.91
C ASP A 569 -20.25 -1.17 -2.45
N ASN A 570 -20.16 -1.05 -3.79
CA ASN A 570 -19.31 -0.04 -4.40
C ASN A 570 -19.83 1.37 -4.11
N MET A 571 -21.16 1.58 -4.22
CA MET A 571 -21.78 2.87 -3.91
C MET A 571 -21.63 3.25 -2.45
N LEU A 572 -21.75 2.28 -1.54
CA LEU A 572 -21.53 2.53 -0.11
C LEU A 572 -20.08 2.83 0.20
N ALA A 573 -19.13 2.11 -0.42
CA ALA A 573 -17.70 2.38 -0.27
C ALA A 573 -17.34 3.78 -0.77
N LEU A 574 -17.88 4.18 -1.91
CA LEU A 574 -17.67 5.53 -2.47
C LEU A 574 -18.27 6.61 -1.57
N TYR A 575 -19.50 6.39 -1.07
CA TYR A 575 -20.12 7.27 -0.09
C TYR A 575 -19.21 7.45 1.14
N ASN A 576 -18.72 6.36 1.74
CA ASN A 576 -17.85 6.39 2.91
C ASN A 576 -16.53 7.12 2.68
N ASN A 577 -16.01 7.08 1.45
CA ASN A 577 -14.73 7.72 1.10
C ASN A 577 -14.86 9.20 0.73
N LEU A 578 -16.00 9.62 0.21
CA LEU A 578 -16.20 10.95 -0.38
C LEU A 578 -17.11 11.85 0.44
N SER A 579 -18.09 11.28 1.14
CA SER A 579 -18.96 12.06 1.99
C SER A 579 -18.34 12.28 3.37
N GLY A 580 -18.44 13.49 3.85
CA GLY A 580 -18.13 13.80 5.23
C GLY A 580 -19.29 13.46 6.18
N VAL A 581 -19.44 14.22 7.25
CA VAL A 581 -20.55 14.10 8.21
C VAL A 581 -21.10 15.49 8.55
N SER A 582 -22.37 15.59 8.85
CA SER A 582 -23.02 16.86 9.26
C SER A 582 -22.77 17.97 8.24
N SER A 583 -22.28 19.11 8.69
CA SER A 583 -21.90 20.24 7.84
C SER A 583 -20.47 20.15 7.29
N PHE A 584 -19.72 19.11 7.62
CA PHE A 584 -18.31 18.96 7.26
C PHE A 584 -18.13 18.10 6.02
N PRO A 585 -17.72 18.67 4.86
CA PRO A 585 -17.26 17.90 3.71
C PRO A 585 -16.05 17.00 4.09
N GLN A 586 -15.85 15.93 3.36
CA GLN A 586 -14.80 14.93 3.68
C GLN A 586 -13.38 15.57 3.76
N GLY A 587 -13.05 16.51 2.87
CA GLY A 587 -11.78 17.22 2.90
C GLY A 587 -11.59 18.01 4.20
N THR A 588 -12.60 18.79 4.58
CA THR A 588 -12.60 19.55 5.84
C THR A 588 -12.53 18.62 7.05
N LEU A 589 -13.30 17.52 7.05
CA LEU A 589 -13.27 16.52 8.12
C LEU A 589 -11.88 15.91 8.29
N GLN A 590 -11.20 15.53 7.20
CA GLN A 590 -9.83 15.00 7.26
C GLN A 590 -8.83 16.01 7.85
N LYS A 591 -8.96 17.29 7.50
CA LYS A 591 -8.14 18.37 8.10
C LYS A 591 -8.41 18.53 9.60
N MET A 592 -9.68 18.44 10.04
CA MET A 592 -10.07 18.46 11.46
C MET A 592 -9.50 17.26 12.24
N LEU A 593 -9.31 16.13 11.58
CA LEU A 593 -8.81 14.89 12.17
C LEU A 593 -7.29 14.73 12.04
N SER A 594 -6.56 15.73 11.54
CA SER A 594 -5.11 15.67 11.44
C SER A 594 -4.45 15.41 12.79
N GLY A 595 -3.51 14.47 12.83
CA GLY A 595 -2.85 14.01 14.06
C GLY A 595 -3.69 13.05 14.91
N LYS A 596 -4.91 12.70 14.49
CA LYS A 596 -5.80 11.74 15.17
C LYS A 596 -5.85 10.42 14.41
N ILE A 597 -5.67 9.34 15.12
CA ILE A 597 -5.83 7.99 14.57
C ILE A 597 -7.25 7.53 14.89
N VAL A 598 -8.16 7.77 13.98
CA VAL A 598 -9.57 7.40 14.09
C VAL A 598 -10.17 7.13 12.72
N GLY A 599 -10.95 6.07 12.63
CA GLY A 599 -11.71 5.71 11.42
C GLY A 599 -13.12 5.29 11.79
N VAL A 600 -14.11 5.74 11.02
CA VAL A 600 -15.52 5.37 11.19
C VAL A 600 -16.11 5.10 9.82
N SER A 601 -16.75 3.95 9.66
CA SER A 601 -17.36 3.52 8.39
C SER A 601 -18.74 2.92 8.64
N PRO A 602 -19.81 3.53 8.16
CA PRO A 602 -21.11 2.90 8.05
C PRO A 602 -21.05 1.61 7.23
N THR A 603 -21.80 0.60 7.65
CA THR A 603 -21.83 -0.72 7.03
C THR A 603 -23.25 -1.16 6.74
N ILE A 604 -23.48 -1.73 5.55
CA ILE A 604 -24.76 -2.28 5.13
C ILE A 604 -24.50 -3.64 4.46
N SER A 605 -24.63 -4.72 5.22
CA SER A 605 -24.53 -6.08 4.70
C SER A 605 -25.88 -6.62 4.28
N SER A 606 -25.96 -7.87 3.85
CA SER A 606 -27.21 -8.48 3.37
C SER A 606 -28.36 -8.38 4.38
N VAL A 607 -28.11 -8.66 5.67
CA VAL A 607 -29.12 -8.75 6.72
C VAL A 607 -28.83 -7.92 7.98
N TYR A 608 -27.72 -7.15 7.98
CA TYR A 608 -27.35 -6.23 9.04
C TYR A 608 -26.91 -4.88 8.47
N HIS A 609 -27.11 -3.82 9.26
CA HIS A 609 -26.51 -2.52 9.01
C HIS A 609 -25.99 -1.95 10.34
N GLY A 610 -25.05 -1.03 10.25
CA GLY A 610 -24.44 -0.47 11.45
C GLY A 610 -23.24 0.40 11.16
N VAL A 611 -22.30 0.44 12.10
CA VAL A 611 -21.08 1.26 12.01
C VAL A 611 -19.92 0.46 12.56
N ASN A 612 -18.85 0.32 11.79
CA ASN A 612 -17.56 -0.13 12.28
C ASN A 612 -16.65 1.08 12.50
N ALA A 613 -15.90 1.07 13.59
CA ALA A 613 -14.95 2.14 13.88
C ALA A 613 -13.73 1.60 14.61
N SER A 614 -12.63 2.35 14.51
CA SER A 614 -11.42 2.11 15.29
C SER A 614 -10.76 3.43 15.63
N CYS A 615 -10.07 3.45 16.77
CA CYS A 615 -9.24 4.59 17.15
C CYS A 615 -8.12 4.16 18.09
N ASN A 616 -7.16 5.04 18.33
CA ASN A 616 -6.33 4.88 19.52
C ASN A 616 -7.08 5.34 20.79
N PRO A 617 -6.65 4.91 22.00
CA PRO A 617 -7.39 5.19 23.23
C PRO A 617 -7.65 6.67 23.50
N LYS A 618 -6.72 7.55 23.13
CA LYS A 618 -6.85 9.01 23.33
C LYS A 618 -7.94 9.66 22.46
N GLU A 619 -8.33 9.00 21.34
CA GLU A 619 -9.34 9.51 20.40
C GLU A 619 -10.73 8.85 20.57
N LEU A 620 -10.95 8.16 21.68
CA LEU A 620 -12.20 7.44 21.97
C LEU A 620 -13.44 8.34 21.87
N GLU A 621 -13.39 9.56 22.40
CA GLU A 621 -14.49 10.51 22.28
C GLU A 621 -14.70 10.98 20.84
N THR A 622 -13.62 11.28 20.12
CA THR A 622 -13.68 11.64 18.68
C THR A 622 -14.34 10.52 17.87
N MET A 623 -13.98 9.26 18.11
CA MET A 623 -14.60 8.11 17.45
C MET A 623 -16.12 8.05 17.72
N LEU A 624 -16.54 8.19 18.97
CA LEU A 624 -17.96 8.13 19.33
C LEU A 624 -18.77 9.32 18.79
N GLN A 625 -18.15 10.51 18.67
CA GLN A 625 -18.74 11.66 17.98
C GLN A 625 -18.99 11.35 16.50
N LEU A 626 -18.00 10.78 15.80
CA LEU A 626 -18.13 10.41 14.39
C LEU A 626 -19.18 9.30 14.18
N VAL A 627 -19.22 8.28 15.07
CA VAL A 627 -20.27 7.26 15.07
C VAL A 627 -21.65 7.89 15.21
N TYR A 628 -21.82 8.82 16.15
CA TYR A 628 -23.08 9.53 16.35
C TYR A 628 -23.48 10.31 15.08
N LEU A 629 -22.56 11.07 14.51
CA LEU A 629 -22.82 11.87 13.28
C LEU A 629 -23.15 10.98 12.08
N SER A 630 -22.45 9.86 11.90
CA SER A 630 -22.74 8.92 10.80
C SER A 630 -24.15 8.33 10.87
N VAL A 631 -24.68 8.14 12.09
CA VAL A 631 -26.05 7.62 12.28
C VAL A 631 -27.09 8.72 12.23
N CYS A 632 -26.85 9.84 12.91
CA CYS A 632 -27.86 10.87 13.17
C CYS A 632 -27.84 12.03 12.19
N ASP A 633 -26.69 12.34 11.61
CA ASP A 633 -26.47 13.51 10.75
C ASP A 633 -25.54 13.17 9.57
N ALA A 634 -25.88 12.08 8.88
CA ALA A 634 -25.17 11.62 7.70
C ALA A 634 -25.31 12.65 6.57
N ARG A 635 -24.18 12.95 5.91
CA ARG A 635 -24.08 13.95 4.86
C ARG A 635 -24.34 13.32 3.48
N PHE A 636 -25.35 13.80 2.79
CA PHE A 636 -25.67 13.42 1.41
C PHE A 636 -25.75 14.71 0.57
N VAL A 637 -24.70 15.01 -0.18
CA VAL A 637 -24.61 16.12 -1.12
C VAL A 637 -24.27 15.51 -2.48
N GLU A 638 -25.16 15.66 -3.44
CA GLU A 638 -25.06 14.97 -4.74
C GLU A 638 -23.80 15.40 -5.49
N GLU A 639 -23.45 16.68 -5.41
CA GLU A 639 -22.26 17.25 -6.03
C GLU A 639 -20.96 16.64 -5.50
N GLU A 640 -20.90 16.27 -4.23
CA GLU A 640 -19.72 15.63 -3.61
C GLU A 640 -19.57 14.18 -4.06
N LEU A 641 -20.65 13.53 -4.47
CA LEU A 641 -20.67 12.14 -4.93
C LEU A 641 -20.55 12.02 -6.46
N ALA A 642 -20.71 13.11 -7.17
CA ALA A 642 -20.60 13.14 -8.64
C ALA A 642 -19.24 12.61 -9.18
N PRO A 643 -18.07 12.92 -8.56
CA PRO A 643 -16.79 12.36 -8.99
C PRO A 643 -16.76 10.81 -8.95
N ALA A 644 -17.41 10.21 -7.95
CA ALA A 644 -17.49 8.75 -7.83
C ALA A 644 -18.27 8.12 -8.99
N MET A 645 -19.40 8.71 -9.34
CA MET A 645 -20.19 8.25 -10.48
C MET A 645 -19.43 8.47 -11.80
N ALA A 646 -18.70 9.58 -11.93
CA ALA A 646 -17.84 9.80 -13.08
C ALA A 646 -16.77 8.72 -13.22
N GLN A 647 -16.14 8.33 -12.10
CA GLN A 647 -15.15 7.26 -12.07
C GLN A 647 -15.75 5.90 -12.45
N LEU A 648 -16.91 5.53 -11.88
CA LEU A 648 -17.60 4.29 -12.23
C LEU A 648 -17.98 4.25 -13.72
N ASN A 649 -18.55 5.34 -14.24
CA ASN A 649 -18.92 5.46 -15.65
C ASN A 649 -17.70 5.39 -16.59
N ALA A 650 -16.52 5.80 -16.16
CA ALA A 650 -15.30 5.70 -16.95
C ALA A 650 -14.70 4.28 -16.94
N VAL A 651 -14.77 3.58 -15.82
CA VAL A 651 -14.05 2.31 -15.60
C VAL A 651 -14.92 1.09 -15.93
N VAL A 652 -16.20 1.09 -15.57
CA VAL A 652 -17.08 -0.08 -15.70
C VAL A 652 -17.21 -0.57 -17.14
N PRO A 653 -17.40 0.29 -18.18
CA PRO A 653 -17.47 -0.18 -19.56
C PRO A 653 -16.20 -0.93 -20.01
N ASN A 654 -15.02 -0.53 -19.49
CA ASN A 654 -13.75 -1.18 -19.82
C ASN A 654 -13.61 -2.53 -19.11
N ILE A 655 -14.14 -2.65 -17.87
CA ILE A 655 -14.18 -3.91 -17.15
C ILE A 655 -15.12 -4.92 -17.84
N GLU A 656 -16.24 -4.48 -18.36
CA GLU A 656 -17.23 -5.34 -19.05
C GLU A 656 -16.66 -6.04 -20.30
N THR A 657 -15.62 -5.49 -20.92
CA THR A 657 -14.96 -6.13 -22.07
C THR A 657 -14.02 -7.28 -21.70
N GLN A 658 -13.73 -7.46 -20.41
CA GLN A 658 -12.76 -8.46 -19.96
C GLN A 658 -13.37 -9.86 -19.86
N PRO A 659 -12.68 -10.93 -20.33
CA PRO A 659 -13.15 -12.30 -20.24
C PRO A 659 -13.53 -12.75 -18.83
N ASN A 660 -12.77 -12.33 -17.83
CA ASN A 660 -13.04 -12.66 -16.43
C ASN A 660 -14.37 -12.07 -15.93
N PHE A 661 -14.72 -10.86 -16.36
CA PHE A 661 -16.00 -10.25 -16.02
C PHE A 661 -17.16 -11.03 -16.64
N ALA A 662 -17.05 -11.39 -17.92
CA ALA A 662 -18.06 -12.19 -18.61
C ALA A 662 -18.29 -13.55 -17.92
N MET A 663 -17.21 -14.21 -17.50
CA MET A 663 -17.27 -15.47 -16.75
C MET A 663 -17.94 -15.28 -15.38
N GLN A 664 -17.55 -14.28 -14.60
CA GLN A 664 -18.15 -13.99 -13.29
C GLN A 664 -19.62 -13.66 -13.42
N LYS A 665 -19.99 -12.83 -14.41
CA LYS A 665 -21.39 -12.48 -14.68
C LYS A 665 -22.21 -13.71 -15.01
N ALA A 666 -21.74 -14.58 -15.91
CA ALA A 666 -22.42 -15.81 -16.28
C ALA A 666 -22.60 -16.74 -15.05
N PHE A 667 -21.58 -16.85 -14.19
CA PHE A 667 -21.65 -17.63 -12.95
C PHE A 667 -22.69 -17.07 -11.97
N ILE A 668 -22.66 -15.77 -11.69
CA ILE A 668 -23.60 -15.10 -10.76
C ILE A 668 -25.03 -15.20 -11.30
N ASP A 669 -25.25 -14.93 -12.59
CA ASP A 669 -26.54 -15.03 -13.24
C ASP A 669 -27.14 -16.46 -13.12
N ALA A 670 -26.29 -17.49 -13.29
CA ALA A 670 -26.72 -18.87 -13.14
C ALA A 670 -26.93 -19.27 -11.67
N ALA A 671 -26.03 -18.90 -10.77
CA ALA A 671 -26.09 -19.27 -9.36
C ALA A 671 -27.31 -18.64 -8.62
N TYR A 672 -27.65 -17.40 -8.99
CA TYR A 672 -28.71 -16.63 -8.32
C TYR A 672 -29.91 -16.34 -9.21
N ASN A 673 -30.08 -17.07 -10.32
CA ASN A 673 -31.25 -16.94 -11.22
C ASN A 673 -31.52 -15.47 -11.63
N LYS A 674 -30.43 -14.72 -11.93
CA LYS A 674 -30.48 -13.29 -12.27
C LYS A 674 -31.19 -12.42 -11.23
N ASN A 675 -31.05 -12.76 -9.95
CA ASN A 675 -31.61 -11.97 -8.86
C ASN A 675 -30.99 -10.55 -8.85
N PRO A 676 -31.77 -9.46 -8.97
CA PRO A 676 -31.25 -8.10 -8.99
C PRO A 676 -30.44 -7.72 -7.74
N ARG A 677 -30.64 -8.43 -6.61
CA ARG A 677 -29.90 -8.21 -5.36
C ARG A 677 -28.48 -8.75 -5.38
N MET A 678 -28.17 -9.62 -6.36
CA MET A 678 -26.86 -10.25 -6.54
C MET A 678 -26.16 -9.80 -7.83
N GLU A 679 -26.73 -8.84 -8.53
CA GLU A 679 -26.21 -8.35 -9.81
C GLU A 679 -24.86 -7.65 -9.63
N LEU A 680 -23.89 -8.02 -10.48
CA LEU A 680 -22.61 -7.33 -10.57
C LEU A 680 -22.79 -5.90 -11.07
N ILE A 681 -21.84 -5.03 -10.71
CA ILE A 681 -21.80 -3.68 -11.27
C ILE A 681 -21.62 -3.77 -12.79
N SER A 682 -22.43 -3.03 -13.54
CA SER A 682 -22.42 -3.00 -15.00
C SER A 682 -22.87 -1.63 -15.50
N SER A 683 -22.62 -1.32 -16.76
CA SER A 683 -23.08 -0.09 -17.39
C SER A 683 -24.60 0.05 -17.30
N ASP A 684 -25.35 -1.05 -17.47
CA ASP A 684 -26.81 -1.08 -17.31
C ASP A 684 -27.22 -0.79 -15.85
N LYS A 685 -26.56 -1.44 -14.87
CA LYS A 685 -26.82 -1.19 -13.45
C LYS A 685 -26.55 0.27 -13.08
N LEU A 686 -25.47 0.87 -13.59
CA LEU A 686 -25.12 2.28 -13.35
C LEU A 686 -26.26 3.23 -13.78
N THR A 687 -26.96 2.96 -14.87
CA THR A 687 -28.09 3.80 -15.32
C THR A 687 -29.28 3.76 -14.37
N ARG A 688 -29.40 2.73 -13.52
CA ARG A 688 -30.47 2.54 -12.53
C ARG A 688 -30.06 3.00 -11.13
N MET A 689 -28.78 3.32 -10.90
CA MET A 689 -28.30 3.83 -9.63
C MET A 689 -28.70 5.29 -9.44
N SER A 690 -29.08 5.64 -8.20
CA SER A 690 -29.46 7.00 -7.80
C SER A 690 -28.97 7.29 -6.39
N PHE A 691 -28.26 8.39 -6.20
CA PHE A 691 -27.88 8.84 -4.86
C PHE A 691 -29.09 9.13 -3.99
N LYS A 692 -30.19 9.59 -4.56
CA LYS A 692 -31.44 9.83 -3.83
C LYS A 692 -32.03 8.55 -3.27
N HIS A 693 -31.94 7.44 -4.00
CA HIS A 693 -32.36 6.12 -3.51
C HIS A 693 -31.44 5.64 -2.38
N LEU A 694 -30.12 5.81 -2.52
CA LEU A 694 -29.17 5.46 -1.46
C LEU A 694 -29.43 6.31 -0.20
N GLU A 695 -29.59 7.63 -0.33
CA GLU A 695 -29.93 8.53 0.78
C GLU A 695 -31.21 8.12 1.49
N ASN A 696 -32.31 7.93 0.75
CA ASN A 696 -33.59 7.54 1.31
C ASN A 696 -33.52 6.23 2.07
N PHE A 697 -32.84 5.24 1.48
CA PHE A 697 -32.61 3.95 2.11
C PHE A 697 -31.78 4.10 3.39
N TYR A 698 -30.62 4.79 3.30
CA TYR A 698 -29.72 5.01 4.43
C TYR A 698 -30.44 5.70 5.58
N ARG A 699 -31.08 6.85 5.36
CA ARG A 699 -31.79 7.60 6.38
C ARG A 699 -32.93 6.78 7.01
N ARG A 700 -33.60 5.93 6.23
CA ARG A 700 -34.68 5.05 6.71
C ARG A 700 -34.16 3.98 7.66
N ILE A 701 -33.08 3.27 7.31
CA ILE A 701 -32.56 2.19 8.16
C ILE A 701 -31.81 2.72 9.40
N TYR A 702 -31.08 3.83 9.26
CA TYR A 702 -30.35 4.43 10.38
C TYR A 702 -31.23 5.30 11.29
N SER A 703 -32.46 5.58 10.94
CA SER A 703 -33.42 6.29 11.80
C SER A 703 -33.90 5.48 13.01
N ASN A 704 -33.56 4.19 13.08
CA ASN A 704 -34.02 3.32 14.16
C ASN A 704 -32.96 2.29 14.56
N MET A 705 -32.28 2.56 15.66
CA MET A 705 -31.30 1.67 16.28
C MET A 705 -31.89 0.74 17.35
N ALA A 706 -33.21 0.53 17.36
CA ALA A 706 -33.85 -0.40 18.30
C ALA A 706 -33.30 -1.83 18.10
N GLY A 707 -32.88 -2.47 19.17
CA GLY A 707 -32.25 -3.79 19.12
C GLY A 707 -30.78 -3.78 18.68
N ALA A 708 -30.15 -2.61 18.61
CA ALA A 708 -28.73 -2.50 18.34
C ALA A 708 -27.89 -3.22 19.39
N GLU A 709 -26.89 -3.94 18.93
CA GLU A 709 -25.84 -4.52 19.75
C GLU A 709 -24.50 -3.85 19.37
N VAL A 710 -23.84 -3.32 20.38
CA VAL A 710 -22.54 -2.65 20.24
C VAL A 710 -21.48 -3.51 20.88
N VAL A 711 -20.36 -3.70 20.22
CA VAL A 711 -19.18 -4.36 20.76
C VAL A 711 -18.03 -3.36 20.77
N ILE A 712 -17.38 -3.21 21.91
CA ILE A 712 -16.18 -2.38 22.09
C ILE A 712 -15.10 -3.26 22.70
N THR A 713 -13.96 -3.37 22.02
CA THR A 713 -12.82 -4.15 22.52
C THR A 713 -11.52 -3.40 22.27
N GLY A 714 -10.53 -3.64 23.11
CA GLY A 714 -9.22 -3.01 23.01
C GLY A 714 -8.80 -2.33 24.31
N ASN A 715 -7.85 -1.41 24.21
CA ASN A 715 -7.31 -0.71 25.38
C ASN A 715 -8.28 0.37 25.87
N VAL A 716 -9.29 -0.05 26.63
CA VAL A 716 -10.32 0.84 27.18
C VAL A 716 -10.45 0.64 28.70
N ASP A 717 -10.61 1.77 29.39
CA ASP A 717 -11.03 1.79 30.78
C ASP A 717 -12.54 1.96 30.88
N LEU A 718 -13.20 1.11 31.69
CA LEU A 718 -14.65 1.08 31.82
C LEU A 718 -15.23 2.38 32.41
N GLU A 719 -14.53 3.00 33.36
CA GLU A 719 -15.02 4.22 34.02
C GLU A 719 -14.97 5.42 33.09
N THR A 720 -13.93 5.51 32.27
CA THR A 720 -13.77 6.55 31.23
C THR A 720 -14.73 6.33 30.06
N LEU A 721 -14.92 5.09 29.61
CA LEU A 721 -15.78 4.76 28.48
C LEU A 721 -17.27 4.94 28.80
N LYS A 722 -17.72 4.58 30.00
CA LYS A 722 -19.13 4.56 30.37
C LYS A 722 -19.85 5.91 30.15
N PRO A 723 -19.35 7.07 30.64
CA PRO A 723 -20.01 8.34 30.41
C PRO A 723 -20.08 8.72 28.92
N LEU A 724 -19.07 8.32 28.12
CA LEU A 724 -19.04 8.58 26.67
C LEU A 724 -20.09 7.77 25.92
N VAL A 725 -20.23 6.47 26.20
CA VAL A 725 -21.30 5.66 25.56
C VAL A 725 -22.69 6.09 26.02
N GLU A 726 -22.88 6.48 27.27
CA GLU A 726 -24.14 7.03 27.77
C GLU A 726 -24.53 8.30 27.03
N LYS A 727 -23.53 9.13 26.68
CA LYS A 727 -23.70 10.41 25.95
C LYS A 727 -23.97 10.17 24.47
N TYR A 728 -23.09 9.51 23.74
CA TYR A 728 -23.12 9.41 22.28
C TYR A 728 -24.03 8.24 21.81
N ILE A 729 -23.77 7.02 22.27
CA ILE A 729 -24.58 5.85 21.91
C ILE A 729 -25.98 5.94 22.53
N GLY A 730 -26.05 6.50 23.73
CA GLY A 730 -27.32 6.79 24.40
C GLY A 730 -28.19 7.81 23.67
N SER A 731 -27.63 8.63 22.79
CA SER A 731 -28.35 9.63 21.97
C SER A 731 -28.81 9.11 20.61
N LEU A 732 -28.46 7.86 20.24
CA LEU A 732 -28.89 7.28 18.97
C LEU A 732 -30.41 7.10 18.92
N PRO A 733 -31.06 7.26 17.74
CA PRO A 733 -32.50 7.16 17.58
C PRO A 733 -32.98 5.73 17.81
N VAL A 734 -33.95 5.55 18.69
CA VAL A 734 -34.55 4.24 18.99
C VAL A 734 -36.07 4.32 18.96
N SER A 735 -36.70 3.49 18.12
CA SER A 735 -38.14 3.36 18.04
C SER A 735 -38.64 2.21 18.92
N LYS A 736 -39.99 2.10 19.09
CA LYS A 736 -40.60 1.04 19.87
C LYS A 736 -40.42 -0.37 19.30
N LYS A 737 -40.30 -0.49 17.97
CA LYS A 737 -40.17 -1.76 17.25
C LYS A 737 -38.82 -1.83 16.56
N ALA A 738 -38.03 -2.85 16.85
CA ALA A 738 -36.80 -3.14 16.17
C ALA A 738 -37.01 -3.50 14.69
N LEU A 739 -36.06 -3.16 13.83
CA LEU A 739 -36.02 -3.66 12.46
C LEU A 739 -35.67 -5.16 12.45
N ASN A 740 -36.05 -5.85 11.38
CA ASN A 740 -35.63 -7.21 11.12
C ASN A 740 -35.39 -7.37 9.63
N TYR A 741 -34.61 -8.36 9.24
CA TYR A 741 -34.37 -8.66 7.84
C TYR A 741 -35.64 -9.27 7.20
N ILE A 742 -35.75 -9.07 5.88
CA ILE A 742 -36.78 -9.70 5.03
C ILE A 742 -36.07 -10.83 4.27
N ASP A 743 -36.73 -12.01 4.30
CA ASP A 743 -36.29 -13.13 3.47
C ASP A 743 -36.90 -12.94 2.07
N HIS A 744 -36.07 -12.91 1.05
CA HIS A 744 -36.44 -12.73 -0.36
C HIS A 744 -36.27 -14.04 -1.18
N ASN A 745 -36.34 -15.19 -0.52
CA ASN A 745 -36.26 -16.51 -1.18
C ASN A 745 -37.46 -16.79 -2.08
#